data_d5495a421f814b0c2ff155dbb3dd73d5
#
_entry.id   d5495a421f814b0c2ff155dbb3dd73d5
#
_cell.length_a   1.000
_cell.length_b   1.000
_cell.length_c   1.000
_cell.angle_alpha   90.00
_cell.angle_beta   90.00
_cell.angle_gamma   90.00
#
_symmetry.space_group_name_H-M   'P 1'
#
loop_
_entity.id
_entity.type
_entity.pdbx_description
1 polymer ?
#
loop_
_entity_poly.entity_id
_entity_poly.type
_entity_poly.pdbx_seq_one_letter_code
_entity_poly.pdbx_strand_id
1 'polypeptide(L)'
;MREILVTSALPYANGYIHLGHLVEYIQTDIWVRAMKAQGHQVTYVCADDAHGTAIMLKAEANGVTPEEQIASVKASHEADFAKFLINFDNYHSTHSEENREFSELIYRRLNSAGHISTKDVKQLFDPEKQLFLADRFVKGECPECGALDQYGDNCEVCGTTYDATDLINPHSTLSNATPVLKTSKHYFFDLPEFEQFLKDWTRSENRLQTSVANKLQEWFDAGLTSWDISRDAPYFGFQIPDTPSDEPDKYFYVWLDAPVGYMASFKNLCDKREGTEQALDFDRYWMQENEHKTEVYHFIGKDIVYFHALFWPAMLAGSEFRTPTGVFAHGFLMVNGEKMSKSRGTFIKAETYAEHLHPEYLRYYFASKLSDKVEDINLDLEDFMQKVNSDLVGKVVNIASRSAGFIVKKYDGMLSEVCVESELLEDITKTGDEIAAAYENREFSRAMRLIMQCADKANEYIDEKKPWSLAKQEGSEQEVQDVCSVAINIFRQLMVYLAPVLPELTANAKEFLNIDDLSFASRNEWLLGHKINKFKPLMQRIEEKDVAAMVEDSKASLAQAEAPTTSSDNNSDNKTAAVNTQPAEKADTDTNAEQADYIGIEDFAKVEMKVAHVLACNYVEGADKLLQFTLDVGEDKPRNVFSGIRKFYEPEQLLDKKVICVTNLAPRKMKFGISEGMVLSTGNPKTQLTVVTLPDNCVIGDVLA
;
A
#
# COMPACT_ATOMS: atom_id res chain seq x y z
N MET A 1 -9.23 6.06 -29.99
CA MET A 1 -7.86 5.95 -29.47
C MET A 1 -7.60 7.17 -28.59
N ARG A 2 -7.24 6.99 -27.33
CA ARG A 2 -6.93 8.04 -26.34
C ARG A 2 -5.41 8.13 -26.20
N GLU A 3 -4.91 9.33 -25.86
CA GLU A 3 -3.49 9.57 -25.57
C GLU A 3 -3.38 9.84 -24.06
N ILE A 4 -2.69 8.95 -23.35
CA ILE A 4 -2.73 8.88 -21.89
C ILE A 4 -1.30 8.86 -21.34
N LEU A 5 -1.02 9.77 -20.40
CA LEU A 5 0.16 9.74 -19.54
C LEU A 5 -0.24 9.22 -18.17
N VAL A 6 0.47 8.21 -17.69
CA VAL A 6 0.24 7.57 -16.39
C VAL A 6 1.48 7.67 -15.53
N THR A 7 1.28 7.95 -14.26
CA THR A 7 2.36 7.95 -13.26
C THR A 7 1.94 7.16 -12.02
N SER A 8 2.90 6.59 -11.34
CA SER A 8 2.77 6.10 -9.95
C SER A 8 3.48 7.06 -9.00
N ALA A 9 3.07 7.08 -7.73
CA ALA A 9 3.80 7.81 -6.70
C ALA A 9 5.27 7.41 -6.68
N LEU A 10 6.14 8.38 -6.45
CA LEU A 10 7.58 8.15 -6.48
C LEU A 10 8.02 7.45 -5.20
N PRO A 11 8.71 6.31 -5.27
CA PRO A 11 9.25 5.66 -4.08
C PRO A 11 10.38 6.51 -3.52
N TYR A 12 10.41 6.66 -2.19
CA TYR A 12 11.44 7.42 -1.53
C TYR A 12 12.78 6.67 -1.57
N ALA A 13 13.84 7.33 -2.08
CA ALA A 13 15.15 6.71 -2.29
C ALA A 13 15.94 6.46 -0.99
N ASN A 14 15.25 5.99 0.06
CA ASN A 14 15.80 5.73 1.39
C ASN A 14 15.71 4.25 1.81
N GLY A 15 15.13 3.39 1.00
CA GLY A 15 14.91 2.00 1.39
C GLY A 15 14.63 1.06 0.24
N TYR A 16 14.33 -0.18 0.57
CA TYR A 16 13.99 -1.22 -0.40
C TYR A 16 12.51 -1.17 -0.78
N ILE A 17 12.19 -1.62 -1.97
CA ILE A 17 10.80 -1.92 -2.35
C ILE A 17 10.30 -3.09 -1.49
N HIS A 18 9.10 -2.97 -0.98
CA HIS A 18 8.39 -4.02 -0.23
C HIS A 18 7.01 -4.28 -0.82
N LEU A 19 6.34 -5.35 -0.40
CA LEU A 19 5.05 -5.74 -0.98
C LEU A 19 3.99 -4.64 -0.92
N GLY A 20 4.04 -3.75 0.08
CA GLY A 20 3.11 -2.61 0.18
C GLY A 20 3.29 -1.60 -0.96
N HIS A 21 4.53 -1.29 -1.35
CA HIS A 21 4.81 -0.47 -2.52
C HIS A 21 4.30 -1.15 -3.80
N LEU A 22 4.47 -2.47 -3.91
CA LEU A 22 4.07 -3.22 -5.10
C LEU A 22 2.57 -3.20 -5.37
N VAL A 23 1.71 -2.92 -4.39
CA VAL A 23 0.26 -2.74 -4.64
C VAL A 23 0.03 -1.65 -5.67
N GLU A 24 0.70 -0.51 -5.51
CA GLU A 24 0.57 0.63 -6.40
C GLU A 24 1.11 0.32 -7.80
N TYR A 25 2.35 -0.15 -7.88
CA TYR A 25 3.01 -0.36 -9.17
C TYR A 25 2.39 -1.50 -9.97
N ILE A 26 1.95 -2.57 -9.32
CA ILE A 26 1.25 -3.68 -9.97
C ILE A 26 -0.11 -3.24 -10.51
N GLN A 27 -0.93 -2.54 -9.71
CA GLN A 27 -2.23 -2.07 -10.22
C GLN A 27 -2.08 -1.09 -11.37
N THR A 28 -1.09 -0.20 -11.30
CA THR A 28 -0.83 0.78 -12.36
C THR A 28 -0.38 0.09 -13.65
N ASP A 29 0.58 -0.85 -13.57
CA ASP A 29 1.05 -1.62 -14.72
C ASP A 29 -0.07 -2.45 -15.35
N ILE A 30 -0.93 -3.08 -14.54
CA ILE A 30 -2.12 -3.81 -15.04
C ILE A 30 -3.04 -2.85 -15.80
N TRP A 31 -3.33 -1.68 -15.25
CA TRP A 31 -4.18 -0.69 -15.91
C TRP A 31 -3.57 -0.22 -17.23
N VAL A 32 -2.28 0.13 -17.23
CA VAL A 32 -1.52 0.55 -18.42
C VAL A 32 -1.55 -0.52 -19.51
N ARG A 33 -1.28 -1.79 -19.14
CA ARG A 33 -1.34 -2.92 -20.08
C ARG A 33 -2.76 -3.13 -20.64
N ALA A 34 -3.77 -3.01 -19.79
CA ALA A 34 -5.16 -3.15 -20.22
C ALA A 34 -5.56 -2.05 -21.21
N MET A 35 -5.16 -0.80 -20.96
CA MET A 35 -5.44 0.32 -21.87
C MET A 35 -4.67 0.16 -23.20
N LYS A 36 -3.39 -0.23 -23.14
CA LYS A 36 -2.61 -0.54 -24.35
C LYS A 36 -3.25 -1.69 -25.16
N ALA A 37 -3.70 -2.75 -24.49
CA ALA A 37 -4.36 -3.89 -25.13
C ALA A 37 -5.69 -3.49 -25.82
N GLN A 38 -6.40 -2.48 -25.29
CA GLN A 38 -7.61 -1.92 -25.89
C GLN A 38 -7.31 -0.91 -27.03
N GLY A 39 -6.05 -0.73 -27.41
CA GLY A 39 -5.64 0.11 -28.55
C GLY A 39 -5.47 1.59 -28.21
N HIS A 40 -5.30 1.96 -26.94
CA HIS A 40 -4.95 3.31 -26.54
C HIS A 40 -3.44 3.55 -26.60
N GLN A 41 -3.03 4.79 -26.82
CA GLN A 41 -1.64 5.20 -26.71
C GLN A 41 -1.36 5.60 -25.26
N VAL A 42 -0.63 4.78 -24.53
CA VAL A 42 -0.37 4.98 -23.11
C VAL A 42 1.12 5.05 -22.85
N THR A 43 1.56 6.09 -22.17
CA THR A 43 2.93 6.27 -21.71
C THR A 43 2.95 6.20 -20.18
N TYR A 44 3.79 5.35 -19.61
CA TYR A 44 3.92 5.14 -18.18
C TYR A 44 5.29 5.58 -17.69
N VAL A 45 5.35 6.62 -16.86
CA VAL A 45 6.60 7.13 -16.31
C VAL A 45 6.57 7.13 -14.78
N CYS A 46 7.75 6.99 -14.17
CA CYS A 46 7.95 7.09 -12.74
C CYS A 46 9.37 7.61 -12.48
N ALA A 47 9.71 7.86 -11.21
CA ALA A 47 11.04 8.27 -10.76
C ALA A 47 11.24 7.88 -9.30
N ASP A 48 12.48 7.96 -8.80
CA ASP A 48 12.72 7.98 -7.35
C ASP A 48 12.56 9.39 -6.80
N ASP A 49 11.92 9.51 -5.61
CA ASP A 49 11.97 10.69 -4.78
C ASP A 49 13.32 10.69 -4.02
N ALA A 50 14.25 11.57 -4.45
CA ALA A 50 15.67 11.46 -4.15
C ALA A 50 16.19 12.50 -3.15
N HIS A 51 15.36 13.37 -2.58
CA HIS A 51 15.79 14.49 -1.74
C HIS A 51 15.38 14.32 -0.27
N GLY A 52 16.04 15.11 0.58
CA GLY A 52 15.68 15.23 2.00
C GLY A 52 16.79 14.86 2.97
N THR A 53 16.63 15.31 4.22
CA THR A 53 17.56 15.08 5.33
C THR A 53 17.80 13.58 5.60
N ALA A 54 16.77 12.74 5.45
CA ALA A 54 16.91 11.31 5.74
C ALA A 54 17.88 10.61 4.77
N ILE A 55 17.92 11.02 3.49
CA ILE A 55 18.88 10.50 2.51
C ILE A 55 20.30 10.96 2.85
N MET A 56 20.46 12.24 3.18
CA MET A 56 21.75 12.79 3.61
C MET A 56 22.33 12.04 4.82
N LEU A 57 21.52 11.83 5.85
CA LEU A 57 21.93 11.10 7.06
C LEU A 57 22.21 9.61 6.78
N LYS A 58 21.45 9.00 5.88
CA LYS A 58 21.69 7.61 5.45
C LYS A 58 23.00 7.46 4.71
N ALA A 59 23.31 8.41 3.82
CA ALA A 59 24.58 8.44 3.09
C ALA A 59 25.76 8.64 4.05
N GLU A 60 25.66 9.58 5.02
CA GLU A 60 26.65 9.77 6.07
C GLU A 60 26.90 8.48 6.86
N ALA A 61 25.84 7.80 7.29
CA ALA A 61 25.92 6.53 8.02
C ALA A 61 26.57 5.40 7.20
N ASN A 62 26.39 5.40 5.89
CA ASN A 62 26.99 4.42 4.98
C ASN A 62 28.40 4.84 4.50
N GLY A 63 28.87 6.05 4.83
CA GLY A 63 30.18 6.56 4.41
C GLY A 63 30.29 6.84 2.91
N VAL A 64 29.19 7.17 2.25
CA VAL A 64 29.08 7.51 0.82
C VAL A 64 28.49 8.90 0.62
N THR A 65 28.54 9.44 -0.60
CA THR A 65 27.82 10.68 -0.91
C THR A 65 26.32 10.44 -1.07
N PRO A 66 25.46 11.46 -0.88
CA PRO A 66 24.03 11.34 -1.15
C PRO A 66 23.72 10.86 -2.58
N GLU A 67 24.50 11.34 -3.58
CA GLU A 67 24.36 10.96 -4.98
C GLU A 67 24.68 9.46 -5.21
N GLU A 68 25.74 8.94 -4.58
CA GLU A 68 26.07 7.51 -4.61
C GLU A 68 24.98 6.68 -3.93
N GLN A 69 24.45 7.18 -2.80
CA GLN A 69 23.35 6.51 -2.07
C GLN A 69 22.10 6.38 -2.94
N ILE A 70 21.62 7.48 -3.53
CA ILE A 70 20.42 7.44 -4.37
C ILE A 70 20.61 6.64 -5.66
N ALA A 71 21.81 6.67 -6.26
CA ALA A 71 22.12 5.86 -7.45
C ALA A 71 22.05 4.36 -7.14
N SER A 72 22.56 3.93 -5.98
CA SER A 72 22.49 2.54 -5.53
C SER A 72 21.05 2.10 -5.28
N VAL A 73 20.26 2.94 -4.62
CA VAL A 73 18.84 2.65 -4.32
C VAL A 73 18.03 2.57 -5.62
N LYS A 74 18.25 3.51 -6.54
CA LYS A 74 17.58 3.51 -7.86
C LYS A 74 17.82 2.20 -8.60
N ALA A 75 19.06 1.74 -8.67
CA ALA A 75 19.39 0.47 -9.32
C ALA A 75 18.68 -0.74 -8.67
N SER A 76 18.54 -0.74 -7.33
CA SER A 76 17.76 -1.75 -6.60
C SER A 76 16.28 -1.69 -6.94
N HIS A 77 15.68 -0.49 -6.96
CA HIS A 77 14.27 -0.30 -7.30
C HIS A 77 13.96 -0.78 -8.74
N GLU A 78 14.79 -0.38 -9.71
CA GLU A 78 14.64 -0.83 -11.11
C GLU A 78 14.74 -2.35 -11.25
N ALA A 79 15.66 -2.99 -10.51
CA ALA A 79 15.80 -4.44 -10.51
C ALA A 79 14.57 -5.13 -9.90
N ASP A 80 14.02 -4.61 -8.80
CA ASP A 80 12.82 -5.15 -8.18
C ASP A 80 11.59 -4.99 -9.06
N PHE A 81 11.38 -3.81 -9.66
CA PHE A 81 10.29 -3.59 -10.61
C PHE A 81 10.36 -4.53 -11.82
N ALA A 82 11.56 -4.75 -12.36
CA ALA A 82 11.76 -5.70 -13.46
C ALA A 82 11.38 -7.13 -13.07
N LYS A 83 11.74 -7.60 -11.85
CA LYS A 83 11.34 -8.92 -11.34
C LYS A 83 9.82 -9.07 -11.30
N PHE A 84 9.10 -8.02 -10.91
CA PHE A 84 7.63 -8.01 -10.84
C PHE A 84 6.94 -7.67 -12.16
N LEU A 85 7.69 -7.61 -13.28
CA LEU A 85 7.19 -7.37 -14.62
C LEU A 85 6.49 -6.01 -14.78
N ILE A 86 6.86 -5.05 -13.95
CA ILE A 86 6.42 -3.66 -14.03
C ILE A 86 7.27 -2.97 -15.09
N ASN A 87 6.61 -2.41 -16.10
CA ASN A 87 7.29 -1.89 -17.30
C ASN A 87 7.00 -0.40 -17.47
N PHE A 88 7.90 0.44 -16.98
CA PHE A 88 7.89 1.87 -17.24
C PHE A 88 8.43 2.18 -18.65
N ASP A 89 7.82 3.16 -19.32
CA ASP A 89 8.40 3.75 -20.54
C ASP A 89 9.63 4.62 -20.16
N ASN A 90 9.66 5.19 -18.94
CA ASN A 90 10.83 5.83 -18.35
C ASN A 90 10.78 5.75 -16.81
N TYR A 91 11.92 5.40 -16.19
CA TYR A 91 12.13 5.49 -14.76
C TYR A 91 13.30 6.44 -14.48
N HIS A 92 13.05 7.54 -13.77
CA HIS A 92 14.01 8.64 -13.62
C HIS A 92 14.36 8.90 -12.15
N SER A 93 14.74 10.12 -11.80
CA SER A 93 15.04 10.58 -10.43
C SER A 93 14.62 12.04 -10.29
N THR A 94 14.11 12.42 -9.11
CA THR A 94 13.92 13.84 -8.81
C THR A 94 15.23 14.61 -8.68
N HIS A 95 16.35 13.93 -8.41
CA HIS A 95 17.69 14.54 -8.48
C HIS A 95 18.17 14.56 -9.93
N SER A 96 17.58 15.43 -10.75
CA SER A 96 17.87 15.59 -12.18
C SER A 96 17.77 17.06 -12.59
N GLU A 97 18.37 17.37 -13.72
CA GLU A 97 18.36 18.75 -14.26
C GLU A 97 16.95 19.16 -14.65
N GLU A 98 16.18 18.27 -15.31
CA GLU A 98 14.80 18.54 -15.70
C GLU A 98 13.93 18.83 -14.47
N ASN A 99 14.12 18.10 -13.37
CA ASN A 99 13.37 18.34 -12.14
C ASN A 99 13.75 19.68 -11.50
N ARG A 100 15.02 20.04 -11.50
CA ARG A 100 15.51 21.32 -11.01
C ARG A 100 14.89 22.47 -11.82
N GLU A 101 14.97 22.40 -13.14
CA GLU A 101 14.43 23.44 -14.03
C GLU A 101 12.92 23.66 -13.84
N PHE A 102 12.13 22.58 -13.77
CA PHE A 102 10.69 22.69 -13.55
C PHE A 102 10.35 23.17 -12.14
N SER A 103 11.05 22.70 -11.11
CA SER A 103 10.82 23.17 -9.73
C SER A 103 11.09 24.66 -9.59
N GLU A 104 12.21 25.13 -10.16
CA GLU A 104 12.51 26.56 -10.19
C GLU A 104 11.50 27.36 -11.02
N LEU A 105 11.07 26.85 -12.16
CA LEU A 105 10.08 27.50 -13.02
C LEU A 105 8.73 27.66 -12.31
N ILE A 106 8.24 26.58 -11.69
CA ILE A 106 6.99 26.58 -10.92
C ILE A 106 7.11 27.58 -9.76
N TYR A 107 8.19 27.53 -8.99
CA TYR A 107 8.42 28.46 -7.90
C TYR A 107 8.42 29.93 -8.38
N ARG A 108 9.17 30.26 -9.45
CA ARG A 108 9.24 31.63 -9.98
C ARG A 108 7.88 32.14 -10.46
N ARG A 109 7.08 31.28 -11.12
CA ARG A 109 5.71 31.62 -11.54
C ARG A 109 4.82 31.88 -10.35
N LEU A 110 4.80 31.00 -9.35
CA LEU A 110 4.03 31.17 -8.12
C LEU A 110 4.44 32.43 -7.35
N ASN A 111 5.74 32.68 -7.22
CA ASN A 111 6.26 33.86 -6.54
C ASN A 111 5.89 35.14 -7.28
N SER A 112 6.00 35.16 -8.60
CA SER A 112 5.62 36.32 -9.43
C SER A 112 4.12 36.60 -9.42
N ALA A 113 3.31 35.57 -9.25
CA ALA A 113 1.85 35.68 -9.11
C ALA A 113 1.42 36.10 -7.69
N GLY A 114 2.34 36.15 -6.73
CA GLY A 114 2.08 36.55 -5.34
C GLY A 114 1.60 35.42 -4.43
N HIS A 115 1.71 34.16 -4.86
CA HIS A 115 1.27 32.97 -4.10
C HIS A 115 2.37 32.42 -3.16
N ILE A 116 3.49 33.11 -3.03
CA ILE A 116 4.57 32.76 -2.09
C ILE A 116 4.71 33.86 -1.03
N SER A 117 4.59 33.49 0.22
CA SER A 117 4.82 34.37 1.37
C SER A 117 6.01 33.92 2.22
N THR A 118 6.48 34.78 3.10
CA THR A 118 7.59 34.44 4.03
C THR A 118 7.16 34.69 5.47
N LYS A 119 7.58 33.79 6.39
CA LYS A 119 7.33 33.87 7.82
C LYS A 119 8.57 33.44 8.61
N ASP A 120 8.76 34.04 9.77
CA ASP A 120 9.76 33.60 10.73
C ASP A 120 9.23 32.40 11.51
N VAL A 121 9.92 31.27 11.42
CA VAL A 121 9.55 30.00 12.11
C VAL A 121 10.57 29.71 13.20
N LYS A 122 10.09 29.38 14.39
CA LYS A 122 10.93 28.91 15.51
C LYS A 122 11.02 27.40 15.44
N GLN A 123 12.24 26.88 15.41
CA GLN A 123 12.50 25.44 15.32
C GLN A 123 13.59 25.01 16.29
N LEU A 124 13.59 23.75 16.67
CA LEU A 124 14.65 23.13 17.43
C LEU A 124 15.88 22.88 16.54
N PHE A 125 17.03 23.24 17.03
CA PHE A 125 18.32 23.15 16.33
C PHE A 125 19.31 22.32 17.16
N ASP A 126 19.92 21.32 16.54
CA ASP A 126 20.97 20.52 17.17
C ASP A 126 22.31 21.28 17.10
N PRO A 127 22.87 21.68 18.25
CA PRO A 127 24.11 22.46 18.25
C PRO A 127 25.36 21.64 17.92
N GLU A 128 25.32 20.30 18.03
CA GLU A 128 26.42 19.40 17.69
C GLU A 128 26.43 19.04 16.21
N LYS A 129 25.26 18.68 15.66
CA LYS A 129 25.10 18.37 14.24
C LYS A 129 24.95 19.61 13.36
N GLN A 130 24.76 20.79 13.95
CA GLN A 130 24.51 22.06 13.21
C GLN A 130 23.35 21.96 12.24
N LEU A 131 22.23 21.35 12.68
CA LEU A 131 21.08 20.99 11.86
C LEU A 131 19.78 21.37 12.56
N PHE A 132 18.82 21.93 11.83
CA PHE A 132 17.45 22.05 12.29
C PHE A 132 16.79 20.67 12.35
N LEU A 133 16.11 20.37 13.45
CA LEU A 133 15.54 19.04 13.72
C LEU A 133 14.10 18.97 13.22
N ALA A 134 13.83 18.02 12.34
CA ALA A 134 12.48 17.61 12.06
C ALA A 134 11.89 16.80 13.24
N ASP A 135 10.57 16.75 13.37
CA ASP A 135 9.86 16.16 14.50
C ASP A 135 10.35 14.76 14.88
N ARG A 136 10.62 13.90 13.90
CA ARG A 136 11.18 12.54 14.10
C ARG A 136 12.63 12.49 14.59
N PHE A 137 13.32 13.61 14.61
CA PHE A 137 14.69 13.70 15.13
C PHE A 137 14.76 14.36 16.50
N VAL A 138 13.61 14.60 17.11
CA VAL A 138 13.49 15.11 18.48
C VAL A 138 12.67 14.14 19.30
N LYS A 139 13.12 13.86 20.51
CA LYS A 139 12.38 13.14 21.51
C LYS A 139 12.40 13.91 22.83
N GLY A 140 11.35 13.72 23.62
CA GLY A 140 11.20 14.38 24.94
C GLY A 140 10.03 13.83 25.71
N GLU A 141 9.63 14.53 26.77
CA GLU A 141 8.45 14.20 27.54
C GLU A 141 7.21 14.86 26.93
N CYS A 142 6.10 14.14 26.86
CA CYS A 142 4.82 14.66 26.38
C CYS A 142 4.35 15.83 27.24
N PRO A 143 3.99 16.99 26.68
CA PRO A 143 3.53 18.16 27.46
C PRO A 143 2.20 17.92 28.17
N GLU A 144 1.37 16.97 27.69
CA GLU A 144 0.04 16.71 28.25
C GLU A 144 0.03 15.60 29.32
N CYS A 145 0.71 14.47 29.07
CA CYS A 145 0.64 13.32 29.98
C CYS A 145 1.97 12.98 30.68
N GLY A 146 3.08 13.65 30.33
CA GLY A 146 4.39 13.40 30.91
C GLY A 146 5.04 12.09 30.51
N ALA A 147 4.54 11.41 29.49
CA ALA A 147 5.14 10.19 28.97
C ALA A 147 6.53 10.51 28.39
N LEU A 148 7.53 9.71 28.78
CA LEU A 148 8.92 9.88 28.35
C LEU A 148 9.12 9.38 26.90
N ASP A 149 10.19 9.83 26.27
CA ASP A 149 10.71 9.33 24.98
C ASP A 149 9.70 9.45 23.80
N GLN A 150 8.86 10.49 23.82
CA GLN A 150 7.90 10.76 22.75
C GLN A 150 8.50 11.61 21.63
N TYR A 151 8.09 11.34 20.39
CA TYR A 151 8.52 12.12 19.20
C TYR A 151 7.92 13.53 19.17
N GLY A 152 8.46 14.39 18.31
CA GLY A 152 8.13 15.82 18.26
C GLY A 152 6.77 16.18 17.66
N ASP A 153 6.00 15.22 17.18
CA ASP A 153 4.72 15.44 16.48
C ASP A 153 3.50 14.93 17.27
N ASN A 154 3.66 13.82 18.03
CA ASN A 154 2.57 13.22 18.74
C ASN A 154 3.04 12.35 19.93
N CYS A 155 2.15 12.14 20.89
CA CYS A 155 2.38 11.21 21.97
C CYS A 155 1.79 9.83 21.65
N GLU A 156 2.62 8.81 21.62
CA GLU A 156 2.18 7.41 21.41
C GLU A 156 1.31 6.87 22.56
N VAL A 157 1.46 7.45 23.77
CA VAL A 157 0.74 6.99 24.96
C VAL A 157 -0.66 7.62 25.09
N CYS A 158 -0.79 8.95 24.92
CA CYS A 158 -2.09 9.62 25.08
C CYS A 158 -2.72 10.06 23.75
N GLY A 159 -2.00 9.95 22.63
CA GLY A 159 -2.47 10.29 21.30
C GLY A 159 -2.63 11.81 21.03
N THR A 160 -2.11 12.68 21.91
CA THR A 160 -2.15 14.13 21.71
C THR A 160 -1.10 14.53 20.69
N THR A 161 -1.47 15.42 19.78
CA THR A 161 -0.55 16.09 18.84
C THR A 161 -0.07 17.41 19.43
N TYR A 162 1.19 17.78 19.18
CA TYR A 162 1.83 19.01 19.66
C TYR A 162 2.96 19.42 18.71
N ASP A 163 3.48 20.62 18.86
CA ASP A 163 4.69 21.06 18.16
C ASP A 163 5.95 20.51 18.88
N ALA A 164 7.00 20.19 18.13
CA ALA A 164 8.24 19.68 18.71
C ALA A 164 8.84 20.63 19.75
N THR A 165 8.55 21.92 19.63
CA THR A 165 8.98 22.94 20.59
C THR A 165 8.24 22.90 21.94
N ASP A 166 7.13 22.18 22.03
CA ASP A 166 6.34 22.02 23.26
C ASP A 166 6.82 20.83 24.11
N LEU A 167 7.69 19.96 23.56
CA LEU A 167 8.24 18.83 24.32
C LEU A 167 8.99 19.30 25.57
N ILE A 168 8.79 18.59 26.67
CA ILE A 168 9.53 18.80 27.92
C ILE A 168 10.84 18.02 27.83
N ASN A 169 11.95 18.66 28.22
CA ASN A 169 13.31 18.09 28.17
C ASN A 169 13.65 17.46 26.80
N PRO A 170 13.50 18.19 25.67
CA PRO A 170 13.77 17.64 24.35
C PRO A 170 15.26 17.30 24.18
N HIS A 171 15.52 16.21 23.44
CA HIS A 171 16.87 15.82 23.03
C HIS A 171 16.88 15.41 21.56
N SER A 172 18.00 15.64 20.89
CA SER A 172 18.21 15.20 19.51
C SER A 172 18.42 13.69 19.44
N THR A 173 17.70 12.99 18.59
CA THR A 173 17.94 11.56 18.35
C THR A 173 19.22 11.29 17.55
N LEU A 174 19.86 12.34 17.01
CA LEU A 174 21.06 12.26 16.17
C LEU A 174 22.36 12.39 16.97
N SER A 175 22.35 13.19 18.04
CA SER A 175 23.55 13.50 18.84
C SER A 175 23.34 13.33 20.35
N ASN A 176 22.11 13.15 20.81
CA ASN A 176 21.68 13.24 22.22
C ASN A 176 21.86 14.67 22.84
N ALA A 177 22.29 15.66 22.08
CA ALA A 177 22.40 17.03 22.57
C ALA A 177 21.01 17.61 22.89
N THR A 178 20.97 18.51 23.89
CA THR A 178 19.78 19.32 24.15
C THR A 178 19.64 20.36 23.03
N PRO A 179 18.54 20.34 22.23
CA PRO A 179 18.37 21.30 21.15
C PRO A 179 18.21 22.72 21.67
N VAL A 180 18.59 23.68 20.85
CA VAL A 180 18.35 25.10 21.13
C VAL A 180 17.31 25.66 20.18
N LEU A 181 16.48 26.58 20.67
CA LEU A 181 15.48 27.22 19.82
C LEU A 181 16.14 28.28 18.94
N LYS A 182 16.00 28.17 17.63
CA LYS A 182 16.43 29.18 16.67
C LYS A 182 15.27 29.62 15.78
N THR A 183 15.31 30.87 15.35
CA THR A 183 14.36 31.43 14.38
C THR A 183 14.99 31.42 13.01
N SER A 184 14.24 30.94 12.02
CA SER A 184 14.64 30.93 10.62
C SER A 184 13.51 31.46 9.76
N LYS A 185 13.84 32.20 8.70
CA LYS A 185 12.86 32.71 7.73
C LYS A 185 12.52 31.59 6.76
N HIS A 186 11.23 31.26 6.61
CA HIS A 186 10.74 30.22 5.73
C HIS A 186 9.84 30.78 4.65
N TYR A 187 9.78 30.06 3.51
CA TYR A 187 8.92 30.37 2.37
C TYR A 187 7.70 29.45 2.40
N PHE A 188 6.53 30.05 2.14
CA PHE A 188 5.25 29.36 2.20
C PHE A 188 4.49 29.50 0.89
N PHE A 189 3.94 28.40 0.39
CA PHE A 189 2.94 28.43 -0.66
C PHE A 189 1.56 28.69 -0.03
N ASP A 190 0.88 29.73 -0.48
CA ASP A 190 -0.37 30.20 0.11
C ASP A 190 -1.57 29.42 -0.46
N LEU A 191 -1.64 28.12 -0.11
CA LEU A 191 -2.68 27.18 -0.52
C LEU A 191 -4.12 27.67 -0.27
N PRO A 192 -4.46 28.44 0.78
CA PRO A 192 -5.79 28.99 1.00
C PRO A 192 -6.31 29.82 -0.17
N GLU A 193 -5.46 30.48 -0.95
CA GLU A 193 -5.87 31.27 -2.12
C GLU A 193 -6.50 30.40 -3.22
N PHE A 194 -6.22 29.10 -3.22
CA PHE A 194 -6.74 28.14 -4.17
C PHE A 194 -7.96 27.37 -3.66
N GLU A 195 -8.52 27.69 -2.49
CA GLU A 195 -9.58 26.91 -1.85
C GLU A 195 -10.80 26.72 -2.75
N GLN A 196 -11.30 27.79 -3.39
CA GLN A 196 -12.46 27.67 -4.27
C GLN A 196 -12.15 26.81 -5.50
N PHE A 197 -10.99 27.02 -6.13
CA PHE A 197 -10.53 26.19 -7.26
C PHE A 197 -10.46 24.71 -6.86
N LEU A 198 -9.89 24.40 -5.70
CA LEU A 198 -9.73 23.02 -5.20
C LEU A 198 -11.08 22.38 -4.87
N LYS A 199 -12.02 23.13 -4.29
CA LYS A 199 -13.40 22.63 -4.05
C LYS A 199 -14.09 22.24 -5.35
N ASP A 200 -13.96 23.05 -6.39
CA ASP A 200 -14.54 22.78 -7.70
C ASP A 200 -13.83 21.61 -8.40
N TRP A 201 -12.49 21.60 -8.38
CA TRP A 201 -11.68 20.58 -9.02
C TRP A 201 -11.88 19.20 -8.38
N THR A 202 -11.87 19.08 -7.04
CA THR A 202 -12.02 17.81 -6.33
C THR A 202 -13.40 17.19 -6.48
N ARG A 203 -14.42 17.98 -6.83
CA ARG A 203 -15.79 17.53 -7.06
C ARG A 203 -16.15 17.35 -8.54
N SER A 204 -15.25 17.74 -9.44
CA SER A 204 -15.44 17.52 -10.87
C SER A 204 -15.43 16.03 -11.21
N GLU A 205 -16.16 15.68 -12.26
CA GLU A 205 -16.31 14.30 -12.71
C GLU A 205 -14.95 13.67 -13.05
N ASN A 206 -14.74 12.43 -12.62
CA ASN A 206 -13.55 11.60 -12.88
C ASN A 206 -12.21 12.12 -12.32
N ARG A 207 -12.21 13.17 -11.47
CA ARG A 207 -10.98 13.67 -10.84
C ARG A 207 -10.53 12.76 -9.69
N LEU A 208 -11.45 12.38 -8.82
CA LEU A 208 -11.16 11.59 -7.61
C LEU A 208 -12.25 10.53 -7.40
N GLN A 209 -11.91 9.48 -6.66
CA GLN A 209 -12.92 8.57 -6.11
C GLN A 209 -13.81 9.33 -5.10
N THR A 210 -15.09 9.01 -5.08
CA THR A 210 -16.07 9.70 -4.20
C THR A 210 -15.69 9.67 -2.73
N SER A 211 -15.13 8.57 -2.24
CA SER A 211 -14.65 8.46 -0.85
C SER A 211 -13.49 9.41 -0.55
N VAL A 212 -12.57 9.57 -1.50
CA VAL A 212 -11.44 10.52 -1.40
C VAL A 212 -11.96 11.95 -1.37
N ALA A 213 -12.81 12.33 -2.34
CA ALA A 213 -13.38 13.66 -2.41
C ALA A 213 -14.20 14.03 -1.15
N ASN A 214 -14.88 13.04 -0.53
CA ASN A 214 -15.59 13.24 0.73
C ASN A 214 -14.64 13.43 1.91
N LYS A 215 -13.54 12.69 1.96
CA LYS A 215 -12.53 12.85 3.02
C LYS A 215 -11.86 14.22 2.97
N LEU A 216 -11.60 14.75 1.76
CA LEU A 216 -11.02 16.09 1.59
C LEU A 216 -11.92 17.21 2.12
N GLN A 217 -13.23 16.98 2.24
CA GLN A 217 -14.15 17.97 2.83
C GLN A 217 -13.77 18.35 4.27
N GLU A 218 -13.24 17.40 5.05
CA GLU A 218 -12.80 17.67 6.42
C GLU A 218 -11.68 18.72 6.48
N TRP A 219 -10.82 18.78 5.45
CA TRP A 219 -9.73 19.74 5.36
C TRP A 219 -10.21 21.11 4.94
N PHE A 220 -11.20 21.16 4.03
CA PHE A 220 -11.86 22.42 3.68
C PHE A 220 -12.64 23.00 4.88
N ASP A 221 -13.30 22.14 5.67
CA ASP A 221 -14.05 22.55 6.85
C ASP A 221 -13.14 23.02 7.99
N ALA A 222 -11.95 22.44 8.11
CA ALA A 222 -10.92 22.88 9.05
C ALA A 222 -10.20 24.17 8.61
N GLY A 223 -10.31 24.54 7.32
CA GLY A 223 -9.59 25.62 6.67
C GLY A 223 -8.20 25.22 6.17
N LEU A 224 -7.90 25.51 4.93
CA LEU A 224 -6.57 25.27 4.37
C LEU A 224 -5.56 26.25 4.98
N THR A 225 -4.32 25.79 5.15
CA THR A 225 -3.21 26.62 5.67
C THR A 225 -2.10 26.74 4.64
N SER A 226 -1.34 27.85 4.72
CA SER A 226 -0.14 28.03 3.89
C SER A 226 0.87 26.93 4.19
N TRP A 227 1.50 26.42 3.15
CA TRP A 227 2.42 25.28 3.23
C TRP A 227 3.87 25.71 3.22
N ASP A 228 4.67 25.28 4.20
CA ASP A 228 6.11 25.51 4.24
C ASP A 228 6.84 24.70 3.17
N ILE A 229 7.38 25.41 2.17
CA ILE A 229 8.08 24.84 1.02
C ILE A 229 9.61 24.95 1.12
N SER A 230 10.14 25.38 2.25
CA SER A 230 11.57 25.63 2.44
C SER A 230 12.19 24.78 3.53
N ARG A 231 13.50 24.55 3.41
CA ARG A 231 14.33 23.89 4.43
C ARG A 231 15.66 24.61 4.56
N ASP A 232 16.20 24.65 5.78
CA ASP A 232 17.50 25.20 6.10
C ASP A 232 18.64 24.26 5.73
N ALA A 233 19.81 24.82 5.43
CA ALA A 233 21.05 24.05 5.30
C ALA A 233 21.48 23.44 6.67
N PRO A 234 22.15 22.26 6.68
CA PRO A 234 22.44 21.40 5.55
C PRO A 234 21.22 20.57 5.11
N TYR A 235 20.99 20.48 3.83
CA TYR A 235 19.89 19.73 3.25
C TYR A 235 20.28 19.20 1.87
N PHE A 236 19.95 17.98 1.55
CA PHE A 236 20.14 17.40 0.22
C PHE A 236 18.92 17.65 -0.64
N GLY A 237 19.03 18.54 -1.62
CA GLY A 237 17.93 18.98 -2.49
C GLY A 237 18.35 20.21 -3.31
N PHE A 238 17.40 20.82 -4.02
CA PHE A 238 17.65 22.01 -4.81
C PHE A 238 17.50 23.28 -3.98
N GLN A 239 18.41 24.23 -4.18
CA GLN A 239 18.31 25.56 -3.59
C GLN A 239 17.11 26.32 -4.16
N ILE A 240 16.43 27.11 -3.32
CA ILE A 240 15.39 28.02 -3.76
C ILE A 240 16.06 29.17 -4.53
N PRO A 241 15.68 29.39 -5.80
CA PRO A 241 16.30 30.44 -6.61
C PRO A 241 15.93 31.83 -6.10
N ASP A 242 16.76 32.82 -6.48
CA ASP A 242 16.48 34.25 -6.26
C ASP A 242 16.38 34.66 -4.76
N THR A 243 16.95 33.83 -3.85
CA THR A 243 17.07 34.21 -2.43
C THR A 243 18.05 35.39 -2.27
N PRO A 244 17.75 36.37 -1.38
CA PRO A 244 18.67 37.48 -1.13
C PRO A 244 20.05 37.00 -0.70
N SER A 245 21.11 37.61 -1.25
CA SER A 245 22.52 37.19 -1.01
C SER A 245 23.01 37.41 0.43
N ASP A 246 22.24 38.11 1.24
CA ASP A 246 22.48 38.35 2.67
C ASP A 246 21.69 37.39 3.58
N GLU A 247 20.88 36.53 3.01
CA GLU A 247 20.16 35.47 3.72
C GLU A 247 20.86 34.09 3.58
N PRO A 248 20.72 33.19 4.56
CA PRO A 248 21.22 31.82 4.44
C PRO A 248 20.58 31.08 3.28
N ASP A 249 21.30 30.16 2.67
CA ASP A 249 20.80 29.28 1.63
C ASP A 249 19.57 28.51 2.11
N LYS A 250 18.54 28.50 1.28
CA LYS A 250 17.30 27.75 1.48
C LYS A 250 17.13 26.72 0.38
N TYR A 251 16.56 25.59 0.73
CA TYR A 251 16.31 24.47 -0.15
C TYR A 251 14.83 24.22 -0.28
N PHE A 252 14.38 23.72 -1.42
CA PHE A 252 13.01 23.25 -1.56
C PHE A 252 12.75 22.08 -0.62
N TYR A 253 11.60 22.12 0.04
CA TYR A 253 11.09 20.97 0.74
C TYR A 253 10.71 19.88 -0.28
N VAL A 254 11.06 18.63 0.03
CA VAL A 254 10.90 17.48 -0.87
C VAL A 254 9.49 17.37 -1.48
N TRP A 255 8.45 17.77 -0.78
CA TRP A 255 7.08 17.72 -1.31
C TRP A 255 6.76 18.83 -2.33
N LEU A 256 7.62 19.82 -2.51
CA LEU A 256 7.52 20.74 -3.64
C LEU A 256 8.08 20.10 -4.91
N ASP A 257 9.26 19.49 -4.84
CA ASP A 257 9.95 18.98 -6.02
C ASP A 257 9.64 17.52 -6.36
N ALA A 258 9.14 16.73 -5.39
CA ALA A 258 8.75 15.33 -5.63
C ALA A 258 7.67 15.19 -6.73
N PRO A 259 6.51 15.85 -6.67
CA PRO A 259 5.49 15.70 -7.73
C PRO A 259 5.94 16.29 -9.08
N VAL A 260 6.91 17.21 -9.09
CA VAL A 260 7.54 17.70 -10.32
C VAL A 260 8.30 16.58 -11.03
N GLY A 261 8.74 15.56 -10.31
CA GLY A 261 9.38 14.35 -10.85
C GLY A 261 8.54 13.64 -11.92
N TYR A 262 7.22 13.76 -11.89
CA TYR A 262 6.34 13.27 -12.94
C TYR A 262 6.58 13.98 -14.29
N MET A 263 6.70 15.31 -14.21
CA MET A 263 6.99 16.14 -15.38
C MET A 263 8.42 15.89 -15.87
N ALA A 264 9.38 15.83 -14.95
CA ALA A 264 10.79 15.60 -15.24
C ALA A 264 11.04 14.26 -15.92
N SER A 265 10.43 13.18 -15.41
CA SER A 265 10.55 11.86 -16.01
C SER A 265 9.94 11.81 -17.43
N PHE A 266 8.80 12.47 -17.62
CA PHE A 266 8.17 12.55 -18.93
C PHE A 266 9.00 13.41 -19.92
N LYS A 267 9.55 14.56 -19.45
CA LYS A 267 10.43 15.41 -20.27
C LYS A 267 11.69 14.65 -20.72
N ASN A 268 12.33 13.97 -19.79
CA ASN A 268 13.49 13.12 -20.08
C ASN A 268 13.17 12.05 -21.12
N LEU A 269 11.96 11.45 -21.08
CA LEU A 269 11.50 10.52 -22.11
C LEU A 269 11.29 11.20 -23.47
N CYS A 270 10.68 12.40 -23.47
CA CYS A 270 10.51 13.19 -24.69
C CYS A 270 11.86 13.45 -25.36
N ASP A 271 12.86 13.87 -24.58
CA ASP A 271 14.20 14.16 -25.09
C ASP A 271 14.91 12.90 -25.62
N LYS A 272 14.80 11.77 -24.93
CA LYS A 272 15.30 10.46 -25.41
C LYS A 272 14.68 10.00 -26.73
N ARG A 273 13.41 10.38 -26.97
CA ARG A 273 12.66 9.99 -28.17
C ARG A 273 12.64 11.05 -29.27
N GLU A 274 13.29 12.20 -29.05
CA GLU A 274 13.35 13.27 -30.05
C GLU A 274 13.89 12.76 -31.38
N GLY A 275 13.22 13.11 -32.48
CA GLY A 275 13.59 12.69 -33.82
C GLY A 275 13.35 11.21 -34.17
N THR A 276 12.71 10.43 -33.29
CA THR A 276 12.31 9.04 -33.57
C THR A 276 10.84 8.98 -34.00
N GLU A 277 10.42 7.80 -34.54
CA GLU A 277 8.99 7.52 -34.81
C GLU A 277 8.11 7.51 -33.53
N GLN A 278 8.71 7.38 -32.36
CA GLN A 278 8.04 7.36 -31.07
C GLN A 278 8.20 8.70 -30.31
N ALA A 279 8.50 9.79 -31.05
CA ALA A 279 8.62 11.12 -30.45
C ALA A 279 7.36 11.51 -29.70
N LEU A 280 7.56 12.12 -28.53
CA LEU A 280 6.51 12.62 -27.66
C LEU A 280 6.66 14.13 -27.51
N ASP A 281 5.55 14.82 -27.34
CA ASP A 281 5.50 16.27 -27.16
C ASP A 281 5.11 16.58 -25.72
N PHE A 282 6.03 17.15 -24.96
CA PHE A 282 5.83 17.53 -23.56
C PHE A 282 4.65 18.51 -23.39
N ASP A 283 4.59 19.55 -24.22
CA ASP A 283 3.59 20.60 -24.13
C ASP A 283 2.19 20.07 -24.36
N ARG A 284 2.06 19.04 -25.21
CA ARG A 284 0.77 18.39 -25.47
C ARG A 284 0.15 17.75 -24.23
N TYR A 285 0.96 17.36 -23.25
CA TYR A 285 0.48 16.71 -22.03
C TYR A 285 0.45 17.62 -20.82
N TRP A 286 1.28 18.66 -20.77
CA TRP A 286 1.41 19.47 -19.54
C TRP A 286 0.96 20.94 -19.67
N MET A 287 0.69 21.44 -20.89
CA MET A 287 0.17 22.81 -21.04
C MET A 287 -1.36 22.84 -20.95
N GLN A 288 -1.91 23.87 -20.28
CA GLN A 288 -3.36 24.04 -20.04
C GLN A 288 -4.20 24.02 -21.31
N GLU A 289 -3.74 24.66 -22.36
CA GLU A 289 -4.43 24.73 -23.66
C GLU A 289 -4.62 23.35 -24.33
N ASN A 290 -3.90 22.34 -23.89
CA ASN A 290 -3.95 20.99 -24.43
C ASN A 290 -4.71 20.00 -23.52
N GLU A 291 -5.28 20.45 -22.40
CA GLU A 291 -5.95 19.58 -21.41
C GLU A 291 -7.04 18.67 -22.00
N HIS A 292 -7.73 19.15 -23.04
CA HIS A 292 -8.79 18.39 -23.72
C HIS A 292 -8.31 17.38 -24.76
N LYS A 293 -7.01 17.35 -25.08
CA LYS A 293 -6.43 16.51 -26.14
C LYS A 293 -5.81 15.22 -25.61
N THR A 294 -5.35 15.26 -24.36
CA THR A 294 -4.62 14.17 -23.71
C THR A 294 -5.15 13.97 -22.29
N GLU A 295 -4.77 12.87 -21.69
CA GLU A 295 -5.15 12.56 -20.31
C GLU A 295 -3.90 12.33 -19.46
N VAL A 296 -3.95 12.74 -18.19
CA VAL A 296 -2.87 12.54 -17.21
C VAL A 296 -3.46 11.95 -15.94
N TYR A 297 -3.01 10.75 -15.58
CA TYR A 297 -3.49 10.04 -14.39
C TYR A 297 -2.35 9.76 -13.41
N HIS A 298 -2.61 10.00 -12.13
CA HIS A 298 -1.72 9.63 -11.03
C HIS A 298 -2.33 8.50 -10.21
N PHE A 299 -1.57 7.42 -10.02
CA PHE A 299 -1.89 6.37 -9.07
C PHE A 299 -1.07 6.58 -7.81
N ILE A 300 -1.72 6.51 -6.64
CA ILE A 300 -1.09 6.88 -5.36
C ILE A 300 -1.59 6.04 -4.18
N GLY A 301 -0.82 5.95 -3.13
CA GLY A 301 -1.29 5.49 -1.82
C GLY A 301 -2.23 6.51 -1.14
N LYS A 302 -3.16 6.05 -0.32
CA LYS A 302 -4.12 6.91 0.39
C LYS A 302 -3.48 7.91 1.36
N ASP A 303 -2.26 7.65 1.80
CA ASP A 303 -1.49 8.49 2.73
C ASP A 303 -1.00 9.80 2.11
N ILE A 304 -0.84 9.85 0.79
CA ILE A 304 -0.37 11.03 0.06
C ILE A 304 -1.47 11.74 -0.74
N VAL A 305 -2.75 11.43 -0.46
CA VAL A 305 -3.90 12.07 -1.10
C VAL A 305 -3.87 13.59 -0.94
N TYR A 306 -3.52 14.09 0.23
CA TYR A 306 -3.45 15.53 0.48
C TYR A 306 -2.51 16.23 -0.50
N PHE A 307 -1.32 15.68 -0.72
CA PHE A 307 -0.33 16.24 -1.63
C PHE A 307 -0.79 16.24 -3.09
N HIS A 308 -1.46 15.17 -3.53
CA HIS A 308 -1.84 14.97 -4.93
C HIS A 308 -3.22 15.55 -5.29
N ALA A 309 -4.09 15.77 -4.31
CA ALA A 309 -5.45 16.26 -4.55
C ALA A 309 -5.66 17.71 -4.12
N LEU A 310 -4.74 18.30 -3.34
CA LEU A 310 -4.80 19.71 -2.95
C LEU A 310 -3.55 20.47 -3.40
N PHE A 311 -2.39 20.08 -2.88
CA PHE A 311 -1.15 20.82 -3.09
C PHE A 311 -0.71 20.81 -4.57
N TRP A 312 -0.59 19.64 -5.18
CA TRP A 312 -0.14 19.51 -6.55
C TRP A 312 -1.05 20.19 -7.59
N PRO A 313 -2.40 20.00 -7.57
CA PRO A 313 -3.27 20.73 -8.47
C PRO A 313 -3.22 22.25 -8.30
N ALA A 314 -3.07 22.76 -7.07
CA ALA A 314 -2.92 24.18 -6.81
C ALA A 314 -1.60 24.75 -7.36
N MET A 315 -0.49 24.03 -7.17
CA MET A 315 0.80 24.39 -7.75
C MET A 315 0.75 24.47 -9.27
N LEU A 316 0.17 23.45 -9.93
CA LEU A 316 0.02 23.40 -11.37
C LEU A 316 -0.84 24.55 -11.89
N ALA A 317 -2.01 24.76 -11.29
CA ALA A 317 -2.93 25.83 -11.69
C ALA A 317 -2.28 27.23 -11.51
N GLY A 318 -1.62 27.47 -10.38
CA GLY A 318 -0.93 28.74 -10.09
C GLY A 318 0.33 28.98 -10.91
N SER A 319 0.88 27.93 -11.53
CA SER A 319 2.05 28.02 -12.41
C SER A 319 1.76 27.79 -13.89
N GLU A 320 0.49 27.91 -14.32
CA GLU A 320 0.03 27.85 -15.72
C GLU A 320 0.25 26.47 -16.38
N PHE A 321 0.30 25.40 -15.58
CA PHE A 321 0.28 24.02 -16.06
C PHE A 321 -1.13 23.42 -15.93
N ARG A 322 -1.41 22.39 -16.74
CA ARG A 322 -2.67 21.66 -16.62
C ARG A 322 -2.68 20.79 -15.35
N THR A 323 -3.86 20.61 -14.79
CA THR A 323 -4.06 19.70 -13.66
C THR A 323 -4.27 18.25 -14.15
N PRO A 324 -4.03 17.23 -13.32
CA PRO A 324 -4.31 15.85 -13.67
C PRO A 324 -5.76 15.62 -14.10
N THR A 325 -5.98 14.74 -15.08
CA THR A 325 -7.33 14.28 -15.46
C THR A 325 -7.97 13.54 -14.31
N GLY A 326 -7.17 12.74 -13.58
CA GLY A 326 -7.63 12.05 -12.38
C GLY A 326 -6.49 11.58 -11.50
N VAL A 327 -6.77 11.45 -10.21
CA VAL A 327 -5.88 10.89 -9.20
C VAL A 327 -6.61 9.71 -8.54
N PHE A 328 -5.99 8.53 -8.60
CA PHE A 328 -6.56 7.28 -8.12
C PHE A 328 -5.79 6.76 -6.92
N ALA A 329 -6.45 6.74 -5.77
CA ALA A 329 -5.86 6.27 -4.53
C ALA A 329 -6.20 4.80 -4.26
N HIS A 330 -5.28 4.09 -3.60
CA HIS A 330 -5.51 2.75 -3.05
C HIS A 330 -5.25 2.72 -1.54
N GLY A 331 -5.77 1.68 -0.88
CA GLY A 331 -5.54 1.42 0.55
C GLY A 331 -4.16 0.81 0.83
N PHE A 332 -3.84 0.63 2.11
CA PHE A 332 -2.60 -0.03 2.54
C PHE A 332 -2.66 -1.55 2.38
N LEU A 333 -1.48 -2.16 2.31
CA LEU A 333 -1.35 -3.60 2.42
C LEU A 333 -1.20 -4.01 3.89
N MET A 334 -2.06 -4.93 4.30
CA MET A 334 -1.90 -5.71 5.53
C MET A 334 -1.42 -7.13 5.18
N VAL A 335 -0.69 -7.76 6.07
CA VAL A 335 -0.25 -9.16 5.93
C VAL A 335 -0.82 -9.95 7.10
N ASN A 336 -1.60 -10.98 6.80
CA ASN A 336 -2.32 -11.79 7.80
C ASN A 336 -3.15 -10.94 8.81
N GLY A 337 -3.81 -9.89 8.31
CA GLY A 337 -4.64 -8.99 9.12
C GLY A 337 -3.89 -7.91 9.89
N GLU A 338 -2.58 -7.87 9.79
CA GLU A 338 -1.74 -6.90 10.52
C GLU A 338 -1.07 -5.90 9.56
N LYS A 339 -0.80 -4.69 10.07
CA LYS A 339 0.05 -3.72 9.35
C LYS A 339 1.45 -4.32 9.18
N MET A 340 2.08 -4.07 8.02
CA MET A 340 3.47 -4.47 7.82
C MET A 340 4.37 -3.80 8.85
N SER A 341 5.09 -4.63 9.60
CA SER A 341 6.00 -4.20 10.66
C SER A 341 7.29 -5.00 10.60
N LYS A 342 8.42 -4.30 10.72
CA LYS A 342 9.74 -4.95 10.79
C LYS A 342 9.86 -5.83 12.02
N SER A 343 9.46 -5.34 13.18
CA SER A 343 9.54 -6.06 14.46
C SER A 343 8.69 -7.34 14.50
N ARG A 344 7.60 -7.39 13.71
CA ARG A 344 6.69 -8.57 13.65
C ARG A 344 7.01 -9.53 12.51
N GLY A 345 8.00 -9.23 11.66
CA GLY A 345 8.34 -10.09 10.50
C GLY A 345 7.27 -10.10 9.40
N THR A 346 6.29 -9.19 9.45
CA THR A 346 5.29 -9.02 8.38
C THR A 346 5.74 -8.06 7.28
N PHE A 347 6.95 -7.49 7.41
CA PHE A 347 7.57 -6.66 6.40
C PHE A 347 8.34 -7.54 5.40
N ILE A 348 7.76 -7.75 4.23
CA ILE A 348 8.34 -8.59 3.18
C ILE A 348 8.89 -7.69 2.07
N LYS A 349 10.20 -7.79 1.81
CA LYS A 349 10.85 -7.09 0.69
C LYS A 349 10.44 -7.74 -0.65
N ALA A 350 10.40 -6.92 -1.70
CA ALA A 350 10.15 -7.41 -3.06
C ALA A 350 11.17 -8.48 -3.48
N GLU A 351 12.44 -8.24 -3.23
CA GLU A 351 13.52 -9.19 -3.50
C GLU A 351 13.30 -10.52 -2.82
N THR A 352 13.05 -10.54 -1.51
CA THR A 352 12.82 -11.77 -0.73
C THR A 352 11.61 -12.56 -1.25
N TYR A 353 10.51 -11.87 -1.63
CA TYR A 353 9.38 -12.55 -2.24
C TYR A 353 9.77 -13.23 -3.55
N ALA A 354 10.49 -12.53 -4.43
CA ALA A 354 10.86 -13.01 -5.76
C ALA A 354 11.89 -14.17 -5.73
N GLU A 355 12.62 -14.35 -4.63
CA GLU A 355 13.51 -15.49 -4.42
C GLU A 355 12.78 -16.82 -4.15
N HIS A 356 11.58 -16.75 -3.59
CA HIS A 356 10.81 -17.93 -3.18
C HIS A 356 9.57 -18.20 -4.04
N LEU A 357 8.94 -17.13 -4.57
CA LEU A 357 7.65 -17.20 -5.23
C LEU A 357 7.66 -16.44 -6.55
N HIS A 358 6.94 -16.99 -7.53
CA HIS A 358 6.83 -16.34 -8.83
C HIS A 358 6.06 -15.01 -8.74
N PRO A 359 6.58 -13.90 -9.27
CA PRO A 359 5.96 -12.58 -9.15
C PRO A 359 4.52 -12.50 -9.70
N GLU A 360 4.18 -13.27 -10.73
CA GLU A 360 2.82 -13.28 -11.29
C GLU A 360 1.76 -13.80 -10.32
N TYR A 361 2.13 -14.60 -9.33
CA TYR A 361 1.18 -15.04 -8.32
C TYR A 361 0.69 -13.87 -7.46
N LEU A 362 1.61 -12.95 -7.10
CA LEU A 362 1.26 -11.74 -6.37
C LEU A 362 0.44 -10.77 -7.24
N ARG A 363 0.81 -10.60 -8.51
CA ARG A 363 0.06 -9.79 -9.49
C ARG A 363 -1.40 -10.25 -9.59
N TYR A 364 -1.60 -11.56 -9.73
CA TYR A 364 -2.95 -12.14 -9.77
C TYR A 364 -3.71 -11.93 -8.46
N TYR A 365 -3.06 -12.18 -7.33
CA TYR A 365 -3.70 -12.04 -6.03
C TYR A 365 -4.14 -10.58 -5.80
N PHE A 366 -3.26 -9.63 -6.04
CA PHE A 366 -3.61 -8.21 -5.92
C PHE A 366 -4.74 -7.83 -6.88
N ALA A 367 -4.67 -8.23 -8.14
CA ALA A 367 -5.77 -8.01 -9.09
C ALA A 367 -7.10 -8.61 -8.59
N SER A 368 -7.07 -9.75 -7.91
CA SER A 368 -8.28 -10.39 -7.37
C SER A 368 -8.89 -9.69 -6.15
N LYS A 369 -8.14 -8.78 -5.51
CA LYS A 369 -8.56 -8.03 -4.31
C LYS A 369 -8.82 -6.55 -4.59
N LEU A 370 -8.10 -5.95 -5.53
CA LEU A 370 -8.18 -4.53 -5.87
C LEU A 370 -9.52 -4.17 -6.52
N SER A 371 -10.09 -3.05 -6.09
CA SER A 371 -11.29 -2.44 -6.62
C SER A 371 -11.08 -0.95 -6.91
N ASP A 372 -12.09 -0.27 -7.39
CA ASP A 372 -12.13 1.18 -7.56
C ASP A 372 -12.21 1.97 -6.24
N LYS A 373 -12.32 1.26 -5.10
CA LYS A 373 -12.44 1.84 -3.76
C LYS A 373 -11.10 1.92 -3.05
N VAL A 374 -11.03 2.83 -2.07
CA VAL A 374 -9.85 3.03 -1.22
C VAL A 374 -9.98 2.17 0.03
N GLU A 375 -9.84 0.87 -0.13
CA GLU A 375 -9.93 -0.12 0.94
C GLU A 375 -8.56 -0.77 1.16
N ASP A 376 -8.22 -1.08 2.43
CA ASP A 376 -7.00 -1.78 2.74
C ASP A 376 -7.08 -3.23 2.26
N ILE A 377 -5.98 -3.73 1.70
CA ILE A 377 -5.88 -5.08 1.16
C ILE A 377 -5.22 -5.96 2.20
N ASN A 378 -5.81 -7.10 2.50
CA ASN A 378 -5.17 -8.12 3.32
C ASN A 378 -4.54 -9.20 2.44
N LEU A 379 -3.22 -9.34 2.49
CA LEU A 379 -2.50 -10.50 1.99
C LEU A 379 -2.52 -11.58 3.08
N ASP A 380 -3.58 -12.36 3.08
CA ASP A 380 -3.64 -13.61 3.82
C ASP A 380 -2.86 -14.67 3.04
N LEU A 381 -1.80 -15.20 3.62
CA LEU A 381 -0.88 -16.10 2.92
C LEU A 381 -1.51 -17.45 2.59
N GLU A 382 -2.46 -17.94 3.39
CA GLU A 382 -3.19 -19.17 3.12
C GLU A 382 -4.19 -18.96 1.97
N ASP A 383 -5.01 -17.91 2.03
CA ASP A 383 -5.94 -17.53 0.94
C ASP A 383 -5.19 -17.26 -0.36
N PHE A 384 -4.02 -16.61 -0.29
CA PHE A 384 -3.14 -16.37 -1.43
C PHE A 384 -2.74 -17.68 -2.12
N MET A 385 -2.22 -18.63 -1.37
CA MET A 385 -1.79 -19.93 -1.89
C MET A 385 -2.98 -20.71 -2.48
N GLN A 386 -4.08 -20.79 -1.74
CA GLN A 386 -5.29 -21.49 -2.17
C GLN A 386 -5.86 -20.86 -3.46
N LYS A 387 -5.94 -19.55 -3.51
CA LYS A 387 -6.52 -18.82 -4.64
C LYS A 387 -5.70 -18.98 -5.92
N VAL A 388 -4.38 -18.80 -5.86
CA VAL A 388 -3.50 -19.00 -7.01
C VAL A 388 -3.57 -20.46 -7.49
N ASN A 389 -3.49 -21.43 -6.58
CA ASN A 389 -3.52 -22.85 -6.90
C ASN A 389 -4.87 -23.30 -7.50
N SER A 390 -5.97 -22.77 -7.00
CA SER A 390 -7.32 -23.07 -7.49
C SER A 390 -7.58 -22.41 -8.83
N ASP A 391 -7.43 -21.08 -8.91
CA ASP A 391 -7.88 -20.30 -10.04
C ASP A 391 -6.95 -20.44 -11.26
N LEU A 392 -5.64 -20.27 -11.05
CA LEU A 392 -4.70 -20.30 -12.17
C LEU A 392 -4.31 -21.74 -12.55
N VAL A 393 -3.83 -22.53 -11.63
CA VAL A 393 -3.35 -23.90 -11.95
C VAL A 393 -4.53 -24.86 -12.11
N GLY A 394 -5.48 -24.84 -11.18
CA GLY A 394 -6.62 -25.76 -11.14
C GLY A 394 -7.69 -25.50 -12.18
N LYS A 395 -7.90 -24.24 -12.58
CA LYS A 395 -8.92 -23.88 -13.57
C LYS A 395 -8.28 -23.50 -14.90
N VAL A 396 -7.55 -22.37 -14.98
CA VAL A 396 -7.12 -21.78 -16.26
C VAL A 396 -6.13 -22.67 -17.00
N VAL A 397 -4.98 -22.99 -16.41
CA VAL A 397 -3.96 -23.80 -17.06
C VAL A 397 -4.42 -25.23 -17.28
N ASN A 398 -5.30 -25.74 -16.42
CA ASN A 398 -5.86 -27.08 -16.52
C ASN A 398 -6.68 -27.29 -17.79
N ILE A 399 -7.37 -26.26 -18.33
CA ILE A 399 -8.10 -26.31 -19.60
C ILE A 399 -7.17 -26.76 -20.73
N ALA A 400 -6.03 -26.06 -20.89
CA ALA A 400 -5.05 -26.40 -21.89
C ALA A 400 -4.39 -27.78 -21.64
N SER A 401 -4.03 -28.06 -20.39
CA SER A 401 -3.38 -29.33 -19.99
C SER A 401 -4.23 -30.56 -20.30
N ARG A 402 -5.55 -30.49 -20.09
CA ARG A 402 -6.49 -31.59 -20.32
C ARG A 402 -6.81 -31.82 -21.79
N SER A 403 -6.64 -30.81 -22.65
CA SER A 403 -7.05 -30.82 -24.06
C SER A 403 -5.87 -30.98 -25.03
N ALA A 404 -4.77 -30.27 -24.78
CA ALA A 404 -3.61 -30.22 -25.70
C ALA A 404 -2.98 -31.59 -25.98
N GLY A 405 -2.98 -32.50 -24.97
CA GLY A 405 -2.40 -33.83 -25.10
C GLY A 405 -3.09 -34.68 -26.16
N PHE A 406 -4.39 -34.54 -26.36
CA PHE A 406 -5.15 -35.22 -27.42
C PHE A 406 -4.81 -34.63 -28.79
N ILE A 407 -4.83 -33.31 -28.91
CA ILE A 407 -4.53 -32.60 -30.16
C ILE A 407 -3.12 -32.91 -30.64
N VAL A 408 -2.12 -32.84 -29.79
CA VAL A 408 -0.72 -33.07 -30.19
C VAL A 408 -0.46 -34.54 -30.54
N LYS A 409 -1.01 -35.50 -29.74
CA LYS A 409 -0.69 -36.92 -29.93
C LYS A 409 -1.48 -37.59 -31.04
N LYS A 410 -2.74 -37.19 -31.30
CA LYS A 410 -3.64 -37.88 -32.23
C LYS A 410 -3.83 -37.14 -33.54
N TYR A 411 -3.63 -35.81 -33.57
CA TYR A 411 -3.94 -34.94 -34.71
C TYR A 411 -2.72 -34.09 -35.12
N ASP A 412 -1.49 -34.51 -34.80
CA ASP A 412 -0.24 -33.79 -35.12
C ASP A 412 -0.24 -32.29 -34.74
N GLY A 413 -0.94 -31.95 -33.67
CA GLY A 413 -1.10 -30.57 -33.21
C GLY A 413 -2.18 -29.76 -33.93
N MET A 414 -2.90 -30.33 -34.90
CA MET A 414 -3.91 -29.63 -35.70
C MET A 414 -5.23 -29.53 -34.95
N LEU A 415 -5.73 -28.29 -34.75
CA LEU A 415 -7.07 -28.03 -34.27
C LEU A 415 -8.11 -28.31 -35.36
N SER A 416 -9.38 -28.51 -34.97
CA SER A 416 -10.48 -28.71 -35.90
C SER A 416 -10.64 -27.53 -36.87
N GLU A 417 -11.09 -27.82 -38.09
CA GLU A 417 -11.41 -26.81 -39.10
C GLU A 417 -12.76 -26.12 -38.84
N VAL A 418 -13.57 -26.68 -37.91
CA VAL A 418 -14.90 -26.17 -37.58
C VAL A 418 -15.04 -25.91 -36.11
N CYS A 419 -15.86 -24.92 -35.74
CA CYS A 419 -16.24 -24.67 -34.37
C CYS A 419 -17.65 -25.26 -34.12
N VAL A 420 -17.73 -26.28 -33.25
CA VAL A 420 -18.99 -26.97 -32.94
C VAL A 420 -19.80 -26.30 -31.84
N GLU A 421 -19.19 -25.37 -31.07
CA GLU A 421 -19.79 -24.66 -29.92
C GLU A 421 -19.61 -23.15 -30.10
N SER A 422 -20.03 -22.60 -31.23
CA SER A 422 -19.89 -21.17 -31.57
C SER A 422 -20.60 -20.27 -30.53
N GLU A 423 -21.76 -20.68 -30.01
CA GLU A 423 -22.53 -19.93 -29.02
C GLU A 423 -21.76 -19.76 -27.70
N LEU A 424 -21.07 -20.81 -27.25
CA LEU A 424 -20.23 -20.74 -26.03
C LEU A 424 -19.05 -19.78 -26.21
N LEU A 425 -18.35 -19.87 -27.36
CA LEU A 425 -17.23 -18.98 -27.66
C LEU A 425 -17.68 -17.52 -27.82
N GLU A 426 -18.83 -17.28 -28.47
CA GLU A 426 -19.41 -15.94 -28.61
C GLU A 426 -19.83 -15.34 -27.26
N ASP A 427 -20.39 -16.13 -26.36
CA ASP A 427 -20.76 -15.69 -25.01
C ASP A 427 -19.53 -15.25 -24.21
N ILE A 428 -18.44 -16.03 -24.25
CA ILE A 428 -17.16 -15.66 -23.64
C ILE A 428 -16.57 -14.41 -24.29
N THR A 429 -16.69 -14.27 -25.61
CA THR A 429 -16.24 -13.09 -26.35
C THR A 429 -17.00 -11.83 -25.93
N LYS A 430 -18.31 -11.91 -25.75
CA LYS A 430 -19.17 -10.80 -25.27
C LYS A 430 -18.83 -10.40 -23.84
N THR A 431 -18.54 -11.36 -22.96
CA THR A 431 -18.07 -11.09 -21.61
C THR A 431 -16.78 -10.23 -21.60
N GLY A 432 -16.00 -10.29 -22.68
CA GLY A 432 -14.82 -9.45 -22.87
C GLY A 432 -15.09 -7.95 -22.78
N ASP A 433 -16.25 -7.47 -23.25
CA ASP A 433 -16.58 -6.04 -23.15
C ASP A 433 -16.77 -5.60 -21.69
N GLU A 434 -17.36 -6.45 -20.86
CA GLU A 434 -17.47 -6.18 -19.42
C GLU A 434 -16.12 -6.25 -18.70
N ILE A 435 -15.26 -7.17 -19.13
CA ILE A 435 -13.88 -7.29 -18.62
C ILE A 435 -13.07 -6.03 -18.97
N ALA A 436 -13.19 -5.54 -20.21
CA ALA A 436 -12.53 -4.31 -20.64
C ALA A 436 -12.97 -3.10 -19.82
N ALA A 437 -14.28 -2.93 -19.64
CA ALA A 437 -14.85 -1.87 -18.81
C ALA A 437 -14.39 -1.98 -17.34
N ALA A 438 -14.33 -3.20 -16.79
CA ALA A 438 -13.86 -3.42 -15.42
C ALA A 438 -12.37 -3.04 -15.25
N TYR A 439 -11.52 -3.34 -16.21
CA TYR A 439 -10.13 -2.88 -16.20
C TYR A 439 -10.03 -1.35 -16.27
N GLU A 440 -10.75 -0.73 -17.21
CA GLU A 440 -10.74 0.73 -17.37
C GLU A 440 -11.17 1.44 -16.08
N ASN A 441 -12.22 0.94 -15.42
CA ASN A 441 -12.74 1.47 -14.17
C ASN A 441 -11.94 1.06 -12.93
N ARG A 442 -10.85 0.32 -13.07
CA ARG A 442 -10.02 -0.21 -11.95
C ARG A 442 -10.76 -1.19 -11.05
N GLU A 443 -11.85 -1.78 -11.53
CA GLU A 443 -12.59 -2.87 -10.87
C GLU A 443 -11.88 -4.22 -11.10
N PHE A 444 -10.60 -4.33 -10.75
CA PHE A 444 -9.77 -5.50 -11.09
C PHE A 444 -10.34 -6.80 -10.51
N SER A 445 -10.85 -6.78 -9.28
CA SER A 445 -11.47 -7.96 -8.66
C SER A 445 -12.71 -8.43 -9.43
N ARG A 446 -13.47 -7.49 -10.03
CA ARG A 446 -14.60 -7.82 -10.92
C ARG A 446 -14.10 -8.44 -12.22
N ALA A 447 -13.05 -7.87 -12.83
CA ALA A 447 -12.45 -8.45 -14.02
C ALA A 447 -11.97 -9.89 -13.78
N MET A 448 -11.23 -10.15 -12.69
CA MET A 448 -10.80 -11.51 -12.33
C MET A 448 -11.97 -12.46 -12.13
N ARG A 449 -13.03 -12.03 -11.46
CA ARG A 449 -14.22 -12.86 -11.28
C ARG A 449 -14.89 -13.22 -12.61
N LEU A 450 -15.04 -12.27 -13.53
CA LEU A 450 -15.60 -12.53 -14.85
C LEU A 450 -14.73 -13.51 -15.67
N ILE A 451 -13.43 -13.36 -15.61
CA ILE A 451 -12.48 -14.27 -16.28
C ILE A 451 -12.57 -15.67 -15.69
N MET A 452 -12.67 -15.80 -14.35
CA MET A 452 -12.83 -17.11 -13.71
C MET A 452 -14.16 -17.76 -14.04
N GLN A 453 -15.25 -17.00 -14.19
CA GLN A 453 -16.54 -17.52 -14.69
C GLN A 453 -16.42 -18.07 -16.12
N CYS A 454 -15.67 -17.42 -17.00
CA CYS A 454 -15.37 -17.97 -18.33
C CYS A 454 -14.56 -19.26 -18.25
N ALA A 455 -13.59 -19.34 -17.32
CA ALA A 455 -12.81 -20.56 -17.10
C ALA A 455 -13.67 -21.71 -16.51
N ASP A 456 -14.65 -21.39 -15.64
CA ASP A 456 -15.60 -22.37 -15.13
C ASP A 456 -16.46 -22.97 -16.25
N LYS A 457 -17.02 -22.13 -17.15
CA LYS A 457 -17.78 -22.60 -18.34
C LYS A 457 -16.93 -23.55 -19.20
N ALA A 458 -15.63 -23.25 -19.40
CA ALA A 458 -14.74 -24.13 -20.15
C ALA A 458 -14.54 -25.50 -19.46
N ASN A 459 -14.35 -25.49 -18.15
CA ASN A 459 -14.17 -26.74 -17.40
C ASN A 459 -15.45 -27.56 -17.34
N GLU A 460 -16.62 -26.93 -17.16
CA GLU A 460 -17.94 -27.58 -17.24
C GLU A 460 -18.14 -28.23 -18.58
N TYR A 461 -17.85 -27.54 -19.69
CA TYR A 461 -17.91 -28.10 -21.04
C TYR A 461 -17.01 -29.32 -21.20
N ILE A 462 -15.74 -29.25 -20.78
CA ILE A 462 -14.80 -30.38 -20.84
C ILE A 462 -15.29 -31.56 -19.97
N ASP A 463 -15.83 -31.30 -18.80
CA ASP A 463 -16.36 -32.33 -17.89
C ASP A 463 -17.65 -32.97 -18.38
N GLU A 464 -18.48 -32.24 -19.12
CA GLU A 464 -19.68 -32.78 -19.79
C GLU A 464 -19.28 -33.67 -20.97
N LYS A 465 -18.45 -33.18 -21.87
CA LYS A 465 -18.04 -33.89 -23.10
C LYS A 465 -17.07 -35.04 -22.84
N LYS A 466 -16.27 -35.00 -21.77
CA LYS A 466 -15.33 -36.05 -21.32
C LYS A 466 -14.44 -36.59 -22.46
N PRO A 467 -13.58 -35.76 -23.09
CA PRO A 467 -12.78 -36.18 -24.24
C PRO A 467 -11.90 -37.43 -23.95
N TRP A 468 -11.49 -37.67 -22.70
CA TRP A 468 -10.78 -38.88 -22.27
C TRP A 468 -11.65 -40.16 -22.33
N SER A 469 -12.96 -40.03 -22.26
CA SER A 469 -13.89 -41.14 -22.40
C SER A 469 -14.27 -41.35 -23.85
N LEU A 470 -14.55 -40.26 -24.59
CA LEU A 470 -14.76 -40.27 -26.04
C LEU A 470 -13.60 -40.91 -26.77
N ALA A 471 -12.36 -40.55 -26.42
CA ALA A 471 -11.16 -41.09 -27.07
C ALA A 471 -10.96 -42.61 -27.00
N LYS A 472 -11.79 -43.32 -26.17
CA LYS A 472 -11.82 -44.80 -26.06
C LYS A 472 -12.90 -45.44 -26.94
N GLN A 473 -13.77 -44.63 -27.56
CA GLN A 473 -14.85 -45.09 -28.41
C GLN A 473 -14.40 -45.09 -29.87
N GLU A 474 -14.70 -46.13 -30.61
CA GLU A 474 -14.40 -46.23 -32.03
C GLU A 474 -15.29 -45.26 -32.83
N GLY A 475 -14.69 -44.49 -33.74
CA GLY A 475 -15.38 -43.54 -34.62
C GLY A 475 -15.64 -42.14 -33.98
N SER A 476 -15.12 -41.87 -32.75
CA SER A 476 -15.25 -40.59 -32.09
C SER A 476 -14.07 -39.62 -32.29
N GLU A 477 -13.13 -39.96 -33.21
CA GLU A 477 -11.89 -39.19 -33.39
C GLU A 477 -12.17 -37.73 -33.71
N GLN A 478 -13.12 -37.44 -34.62
CA GLN A 478 -13.47 -36.06 -34.98
C GLN A 478 -14.08 -35.32 -33.80
N GLU A 479 -14.99 -35.94 -33.04
CA GLU A 479 -15.63 -35.32 -31.88
C GLU A 479 -14.60 -35.00 -30.78
N VAL A 480 -13.58 -35.85 -30.54
CA VAL A 480 -12.50 -35.60 -29.61
C VAL A 480 -11.68 -34.39 -30.08
N GLN A 481 -11.37 -34.29 -31.37
CA GLN A 481 -10.67 -33.14 -31.92
C GLN A 481 -11.47 -31.86 -31.76
N ASP A 482 -12.76 -31.89 -32.07
CA ASP A 482 -13.66 -30.75 -32.00
C ASP A 482 -13.77 -30.23 -30.57
N VAL A 483 -14.05 -31.11 -29.58
CA VAL A 483 -14.16 -30.77 -28.16
C VAL A 483 -12.87 -30.16 -27.63
N CYS A 484 -11.72 -30.78 -27.92
CA CYS A 484 -10.44 -30.26 -27.47
C CYS A 484 -10.07 -28.92 -28.18
N SER A 485 -10.48 -28.72 -29.45
CA SER A 485 -10.26 -27.47 -30.18
C SER A 485 -11.09 -26.32 -29.61
N VAL A 486 -12.35 -26.56 -29.18
CA VAL A 486 -13.16 -25.57 -28.47
C VAL A 486 -12.50 -25.18 -27.14
N ALA A 487 -12.03 -26.14 -26.34
CA ALA A 487 -11.36 -25.86 -25.06
C ALA A 487 -10.08 -25.04 -25.26
N ILE A 488 -9.27 -25.32 -26.28
CA ILE A 488 -8.06 -24.54 -26.61
C ILE A 488 -8.40 -23.12 -27.06
N ASN A 489 -9.49 -22.93 -27.81
CA ASN A 489 -9.95 -21.58 -28.19
C ASN A 489 -10.43 -20.78 -26.97
N ILE A 490 -11.16 -21.40 -26.04
CA ILE A 490 -11.54 -20.72 -24.79
C ILE A 490 -10.28 -20.37 -23.97
N PHE A 491 -9.32 -21.29 -23.86
CA PHE A 491 -8.04 -20.99 -23.20
C PHE A 491 -7.35 -19.78 -23.83
N ARG A 492 -7.31 -19.68 -25.16
CA ARG A 492 -6.78 -18.51 -25.87
C ARG A 492 -7.50 -17.21 -25.46
N GLN A 493 -8.83 -17.21 -25.42
CA GLN A 493 -9.60 -16.03 -25.00
C GLN A 493 -9.28 -15.64 -23.55
N LEU A 494 -9.12 -16.62 -22.65
CA LEU A 494 -8.70 -16.35 -21.28
C LEU A 494 -7.30 -15.70 -21.22
N MET A 495 -6.39 -16.11 -22.12
CA MET A 495 -5.06 -15.51 -22.21
C MET A 495 -5.12 -14.04 -22.69
N VAL A 496 -6.01 -13.71 -23.63
CA VAL A 496 -6.26 -12.30 -24.00
C VAL A 496 -6.69 -11.47 -22.81
N TYR A 497 -7.61 -11.99 -21.99
CA TYR A 497 -8.15 -11.28 -20.85
C TYR A 497 -7.19 -11.19 -19.67
N LEU A 498 -6.34 -12.18 -19.48
CA LEU A 498 -5.33 -12.22 -18.41
C LEU A 498 -4.01 -11.52 -18.77
N ALA A 499 -3.78 -11.18 -20.05
CA ALA A 499 -2.54 -10.57 -20.50
C ALA A 499 -2.10 -9.32 -19.72
N PRO A 500 -3.00 -8.42 -19.26
CA PRO A 500 -2.61 -7.30 -18.42
C PRO A 500 -2.05 -7.73 -17.06
N VAL A 501 -2.55 -8.81 -16.48
CA VAL A 501 -2.22 -9.27 -15.13
C VAL A 501 -1.03 -10.23 -15.14
N LEU A 502 -0.99 -11.15 -16.09
CA LEU A 502 -0.05 -12.29 -16.19
C LEU A 502 0.73 -12.27 -17.52
N PRO A 503 1.62 -11.28 -17.72
CA PRO A 503 2.30 -11.10 -19.00
C PRO A 503 3.24 -12.25 -19.38
N GLU A 504 3.89 -12.93 -18.43
CA GLU A 504 4.77 -14.06 -18.69
C GLU A 504 3.98 -15.34 -19.00
N LEU A 505 2.93 -15.64 -18.22
CA LEU A 505 2.01 -16.73 -18.52
C LEU A 505 1.47 -16.59 -19.95
N THR A 506 1.05 -15.39 -20.34
CA THR A 506 0.46 -15.15 -21.66
C THR A 506 1.50 -15.20 -22.77
N ALA A 507 2.75 -14.78 -22.52
CA ALA A 507 3.85 -14.97 -23.46
C ALA A 507 4.14 -16.46 -23.69
N ASN A 508 4.20 -17.27 -22.63
CA ASN A 508 4.37 -18.72 -22.72
C ASN A 508 3.17 -19.40 -23.42
N ALA A 509 1.97 -18.89 -23.22
CA ALA A 509 0.77 -19.37 -23.90
C ALA A 509 0.77 -19.03 -25.40
N LYS A 510 1.30 -17.88 -25.83
CA LYS A 510 1.53 -17.54 -27.25
C LYS A 510 2.45 -18.56 -27.92
N GLU A 511 3.57 -18.92 -27.28
CA GLU A 511 4.47 -19.97 -27.78
C GLU A 511 3.72 -21.30 -27.92
N PHE A 512 2.97 -21.72 -26.91
CA PHE A 512 2.19 -22.96 -26.95
C PHE A 512 1.13 -22.95 -28.05
N LEU A 513 0.38 -21.87 -28.17
CA LEU A 513 -0.69 -21.70 -29.17
C LEU A 513 -0.13 -21.47 -30.57
N ASN A 514 1.15 -21.18 -30.72
CA ASN A 514 1.82 -20.82 -31.97
C ASN A 514 1.17 -19.61 -32.67
N ILE A 515 0.97 -18.54 -31.90
CA ILE A 515 0.36 -17.27 -32.35
C ILE A 515 1.23 -16.08 -31.95
N ASP A 516 1.10 -14.98 -32.68
CA ASP A 516 1.85 -13.74 -32.42
C ASP A 516 1.01 -12.68 -31.67
N ASP A 517 -0.32 -12.76 -31.78
CA ASP A 517 -1.23 -11.75 -31.25
C ASP A 517 -2.16 -12.28 -30.15
N LEU A 518 -2.17 -11.55 -29.02
CA LEU A 518 -3.13 -11.65 -27.93
C LEU A 518 -3.68 -10.26 -27.58
N SER A 519 -3.79 -9.38 -28.57
CA SER A 519 -4.46 -8.08 -28.39
C SER A 519 -5.93 -8.29 -28.06
N PHE A 520 -6.54 -7.29 -27.43
CA PHE A 520 -7.96 -7.37 -27.08
C PHE A 520 -8.87 -7.47 -28.32
N ALA A 521 -8.43 -6.90 -29.45
CA ALA A 521 -9.12 -7.01 -30.75
C ALA A 521 -9.16 -8.46 -31.25
N SER A 522 -8.09 -9.23 -31.02
CA SER A 522 -7.98 -10.62 -31.48
C SER A 522 -8.92 -11.59 -30.74
N ARG A 523 -9.61 -11.17 -29.69
CA ARG A 523 -10.57 -12.02 -28.95
C ARG A 523 -11.70 -12.61 -29.81
N ASN A 524 -12.00 -11.96 -30.96
CA ASN A 524 -13.02 -12.39 -31.91
C ASN A 524 -12.52 -13.44 -32.91
N GLU A 525 -11.23 -13.77 -32.89
CA GLU A 525 -10.62 -14.70 -33.84
C GLU A 525 -10.54 -16.09 -33.18
N TRP A 526 -10.92 -17.12 -33.93
CA TRP A 526 -10.84 -18.50 -33.50
C TRP A 526 -9.77 -19.24 -34.29
N LEU A 527 -9.01 -20.10 -33.58
CA LEU A 527 -7.99 -20.93 -34.17
C LEU A 527 -8.65 -22.16 -34.80
N LEU A 528 -8.96 -22.09 -36.07
CA LEU A 528 -9.55 -23.20 -36.88
C LEU A 528 -8.50 -23.72 -37.86
N GLY A 529 -8.38 -25.06 -37.98
CA GLY A 529 -7.36 -25.71 -38.82
C GLY A 529 -5.93 -25.22 -38.48
N HIS A 530 -5.72 -24.76 -37.24
CA HIS A 530 -4.47 -24.16 -36.77
C HIS A 530 -3.60 -25.18 -36.03
N LYS A 531 -2.28 -25.10 -36.21
CA LYS A 531 -1.34 -26.02 -35.58
C LYS A 531 -0.76 -25.42 -34.31
N ILE A 532 -1.04 -26.07 -33.16
CA ILE A 532 -0.45 -25.70 -31.85
C ILE A 532 0.85 -26.49 -31.60
N ASN A 533 1.71 -25.94 -30.73
CA ASN A 533 2.93 -26.57 -30.30
C ASN A 533 2.68 -27.57 -29.13
N LYS A 534 3.73 -28.33 -28.77
CA LYS A 534 3.67 -29.25 -27.64
C LYS A 534 3.46 -28.46 -26.32
N PHE A 535 2.45 -28.86 -25.56
CA PHE A 535 2.18 -28.26 -24.24
C PHE A 535 3.32 -28.57 -23.25
N LYS A 536 3.79 -27.54 -22.56
CA LYS A 536 4.63 -27.59 -21.37
C LYS A 536 3.84 -27.00 -20.20
N PRO A 537 4.08 -27.44 -18.96
CA PRO A 537 3.43 -26.81 -17.81
C PRO A 537 3.68 -25.29 -17.80
N LEU A 538 2.60 -24.51 -17.81
CA LEU A 538 2.67 -23.04 -17.90
C LEU A 538 2.81 -22.38 -16.52
N MET A 539 2.30 -23.03 -15.48
CA MET A 539 2.40 -22.59 -14.08
C MET A 539 2.56 -23.79 -13.16
N GLN A 540 3.13 -23.55 -12.00
CA GLN A 540 3.30 -24.56 -10.94
C GLN A 540 2.42 -24.17 -9.73
N ARG A 541 2.12 -25.15 -8.89
CA ARG A 541 1.43 -24.88 -7.61
C ARG A 541 2.40 -24.26 -6.62
N ILE A 542 1.88 -23.33 -5.83
CA ILE A 542 2.58 -22.83 -4.66
C ILE A 542 2.53 -23.93 -3.58
N GLU A 543 3.67 -24.26 -3.01
CA GLU A 543 3.77 -25.18 -1.89
C GLU A 543 3.93 -24.41 -0.57
N GLU A 544 3.35 -24.92 0.49
CA GLU A 544 3.41 -24.32 1.84
C GLU A 544 4.85 -24.05 2.30
N LYS A 545 5.77 -24.93 1.95
CA LYS A 545 7.20 -24.80 2.28
C LYS A 545 7.84 -23.54 1.67
N ASP A 546 7.41 -23.13 0.46
CA ASP A 546 7.97 -21.96 -0.24
C ASP A 546 7.48 -20.66 0.42
N VAL A 547 6.22 -20.65 0.84
CA VAL A 547 5.65 -19.52 1.62
C VAL A 547 6.31 -19.44 3.00
N ALA A 548 6.52 -20.55 3.67
CA ALA A 548 7.18 -20.58 4.97
C ALA A 548 8.64 -20.11 4.88
N ALA A 549 9.37 -20.54 3.84
CA ALA A 549 10.74 -20.08 3.60
C ALA A 549 10.82 -18.58 3.35
N MET A 550 9.92 -18.01 2.54
CA MET A 550 9.83 -16.57 2.31
C MET A 550 9.64 -15.80 3.63
N VAL A 551 8.73 -16.27 4.49
CA VAL A 551 8.46 -15.61 5.78
C VAL A 551 9.68 -15.67 6.70
N GLU A 552 10.37 -16.80 6.75
CA GLU A 552 11.56 -16.97 7.59
C GLU A 552 12.73 -16.10 7.11
N ASP A 553 12.99 -16.08 5.81
CA ASP A 553 14.04 -15.21 5.24
C ASP A 553 13.71 -13.72 5.39
N SER A 554 12.42 -13.36 5.34
CA SER A 554 12.00 -11.99 5.64
C SER A 554 12.37 -11.58 7.06
N LYS A 555 12.17 -12.45 8.05
CA LYS A 555 12.57 -12.21 9.45
C LYS A 555 14.10 -12.11 9.58
N ALA A 556 14.83 -13.05 8.97
CA ALA A 556 16.29 -13.09 9.03
C ALA A 556 16.95 -11.85 8.39
N SER A 557 16.43 -11.39 7.25
CA SER A 557 16.95 -10.21 6.54
C SER A 557 16.75 -8.91 7.32
N LEU A 558 15.71 -8.84 8.14
CA LEU A 558 15.45 -7.70 9.02
C LEU A 558 16.37 -7.68 10.24
N ALA A 559 16.61 -8.85 10.85
CA ALA A 559 17.53 -8.98 11.98
C ALA A 559 18.98 -8.61 11.61
N GLN A 560 19.41 -8.90 10.38
CA GLN A 560 20.74 -8.49 9.89
C GLN A 560 20.85 -6.97 9.63
N ALA A 561 19.75 -6.31 9.22
CA ALA A 561 19.74 -4.88 8.98
C ALA A 561 19.79 -4.04 10.28
N GLU A 562 19.43 -4.63 11.41
CA GLU A 562 19.44 -4.00 12.75
C GLU A 562 20.75 -4.25 13.54
N ALA A 563 21.60 -5.16 13.06
CA ALA A 563 22.89 -5.42 13.71
C ALA A 563 23.87 -4.24 13.44
N PRO A 564 24.48 -3.62 14.47
CA PRO A 564 25.45 -2.54 14.25
C PRO A 564 26.64 -3.08 13.44
N THR A 565 26.95 -2.43 12.33
CA THR A 565 28.13 -2.69 11.52
C THR A 565 29.39 -2.39 12.34
N THR A 566 29.94 -3.40 13.00
CA THR A 566 31.30 -3.33 13.54
C THR A 566 32.25 -3.43 12.36
N SER A 567 32.91 -2.32 12.06
CA SER A 567 34.04 -2.28 11.13
C SER A 567 35.07 -3.31 11.52
N SER A 568 35.33 -4.29 10.65
CA SER A 568 36.43 -5.23 10.77
C SER A 568 37.71 -4.55 10.32
N ASP A 569 38.50 -4.09 11.27
CA ASP A 569 39.96 -3.89 11.04
C ASP A 569 40.64 -5.24 11.27
N ASN A 570 41.24 -5.74 10.21
CA ASN A 570 42.19 -6.83 10.23
C ASN A 570 43.44 -6.41 10.99
N ASN A 571 43.80 -7.12 12.06
CA ASN A 571 45.19 -7.52 12.19
C ASN A 571 45.40 -8.79 13.01
N SER A 572 46.33 -9.56 12.56
CA SER A 572 46.72 -10.94 12.81
C SER A 572 47.31 -11.23 14.21
N ASP A 573 47.17 -12.48 14.56
CA ASP A 573 48.02 -13.31 15.45
C ASP A 573 47.89 -13.21 16.97
N ASN A 574 47.29 -14.15 17.67
CA ASN A 574 48.03 -15.24 18.34
C ASN A 574 47.15 -16.23 19.11
N LYS A 575 47.62 -17.48 19.11
CA LYS A 575 47.06 -18.65 19.76
C LYS A 575 47.01 -18.54 21.29
N THR A 576 46.02 -19.07 21.98
CA THR A 576 46.09 -20.34 22.76
C THR A 576 45.03 -20.41 23.86
N ALA A 577 44.51 -21.62 24.03
CA ALA A 577 44.05 -22.29 25.23
C ALA A 577 42.60 -22.09 25.71
N ALA A 578 41.86 -23.15 25.55
CA ALA A 578 40.64 -23.51 26.23
C ALA A 578 40.77 -23.63 27.75
N VAL A 579 39.79 -23.20 28.49
CA VAL A 579 39.35 -23.82 29.75
C VAL A 579 37.85 -23.67 29.92
N ASN A 580 37.27 -24.83 30.17
CA ASN A 580 35.88 -25.11 30.50
C ASN A 580 35.56 -24.66 31.93
N THR A 581 34.38 -24.10 32.18
CA THR A 581 33.56 -24.46 33.35
C THR A 581 32.17 -23.79 33.35
N GLN A 582 31.19 -24.55 33.78
CA GLN A 582 29.77 -24.27 33.93
C GLN A 582 29.42 -23.40 35.19
N PRO A 583 28.18 -23.24 35.56
CA PRO A 583 27.47 -21.94 35.59
C PRO A 583 27.19 -21.40 37.01
N ALA A 584 26.89 -20.16 37.14
CA ALA A 584 26.26 -19.60 38.37
C ALA A 584 25.35 -18.39 38.07
N GLU A 585 24.24 -18.44 38.66
CA GLU A 585 23.05 -17.65 38.89
C GLU A 585 23.10 -16.12 38.74
N LYS A 586 21.95 -15.64 38.19
CA LYS A 586 21.14 -14.44 38.44
C LYS A 586 21.78 -13.18 39.07
N ALA A 587 21.62 -12.09 38.37
CA ALA A 587 21.22 -10.80 38.92
C ALA A 587 20.49 -9.96 37.87
N ASP A 588 19.33 -9.45 38.28
CA ASP A 588 18.43 -8.56 37.53
C ASP A 588 19.13 -7.26 37.13
N THR A 589 18.88 -6.79 35.93
CA THR A 589 18.80 -5.36 35.62
C THR A 589 17.79 -5.14 34.51
N ASP A 590 16.74 -4.38 34.87
CA ASP A 590 15.72 -3.83 34.00
C ASP A 590 16.31 -3.12 32.78
N THR A 591 15.78 -3.45 31.61
CA THR A 591 15.63 -2.52 30.49
C THR A 591 14.31 -2.82 29.80
N ASN A 592 13.30 -2.03 30.12
CA ASN A 592 12.01 -2.03 29.44
C ASN A 592 12.17 -1.50 28.01
N ALA A 593 11.95 -2.37 27.03
CA ALA A 593 11.46 -2.03 25.72
C ALA A 593 10.11 -2.73 25.60
N GLU A 594 9.01 -1.99 25.54
CA GLU A 594 7.66 -2.55 25.40
C GLU A 594 7.54 -3.29 24.08
N GLN A 595 7.77 -4.61 24.14
CA GLN A 595 7.18 -5.57 23.22
C GLN A 595 5.67 -5.56 23.47
N ALA A 596 4.86 -5.38 22.41
CA ALA A 596 3.46 -5.75 22.49
C ALA A 596 3.42 -7.26 22.73
N ASP A 597 3.20 -7.66 23.97
CA ASP A 597 3.10 -9.06 24.37
C ASP A 597 1.84 -9.66 23.75
N TYR A 598 2.00 -10.51 22.75
CA TYR A 598 0.93 -11.43 22.39
C TYR A 598 0.71 -12.35 23.57
N ILE A 599 -0.49 -12.29 24.15
CA ILE A 599 -0.89 -13.29 25.14
C ILE A 599 -1.19 -14.62 24.43
N GLY A 600 -0.61 -15.70 24.90
CA GLY A 600 -0.99 -17.04 24.46
C GLY A 600 -2.45 -17.33 24.82
N ILE A 601 -3.04 -18.35 24.21
CA ILE A 601 -4.40 -18.80 24.56
C ILE A 601 -4.51 -19.14 26.05
N GLU A 602 -3.42 -19.62 26.64
CA GLU A 602 -3.34 -19.91 28.08
C GLU A 602 -3.37 -18.66 28.96
N ASP A 603 -2.90 -17.51 28.46
CA ASP A 603 -2.96 -16.24 29.16
C ASP A 603 -4.34 -15.59 29.00
N PHE A 604 -4.95 -15.71 27.82
CA PHE A 604 -6.32 -15.28 27.60
C PHE A 604 -7.32 -16.11 28.45
N ALA A 605 -7.11 -17.41 28.57
CA ALA A 605 -7.92 -18.29 29.40
C ALA A 605 -7.85 -17.96 30.92
N LYS A 606 -6.88 -17.15 31.34
CA LYS A 606 -6.84 -16.62 32.72
C LYS A 606 -7.82 -15.47 32.95
N VAL A 607 -8.35 -14.85 31.90
CA VAL A 607 -9.34 -13.76 32.00
C VAL A 607 -10.73 -14.37 32.10
N GLU A 608 -11.37 -14.23 33.27
CA GLU A 608 -12.74 -14.69 33.48
C GLU A 608 -13.74 -13.59 33.09
N MET A 609 -14.51 -13.81 32.03
CA MET A 609 -15.59 -12.94 31.58
C MET A 609 -16.93 -13.62 31.82
N LYS A 610 -17.85 -12.94 32.52
CA LYS A 610 -19.19 -13.48 32.83
C LYS A 610 -20.31 -12.61 32.27
N VAL A 611 -21.44 -13.23 32.00
CA VAL A 611 -22.71 -12.55 31.77
C VAL A 611 -23.15 -11.89 33.05
N ALA A 612 -23.25 -10.58 33.08
CA ALA A 612 -23.67 -9.80 34.21
C ALA A 612 -24.99 -9.06 33.96
N HIS A 613 -25.89 -9.06 34.91
CA HIS A 613 -27.14 -8.29 34.88
C HIS A 613 -27.00 -7.00 35.66
N VAL A 614 -27.38 -5.88 35.07
CA VAL A 614 -27.31 -4.56 35.71
C VAL A 614 -28.51 -4.36 36.64
N LEU A 615 -28.33 -4.62 37.93
CA LEU A 615 -29.36 -4.42 38.98
C LEU A 615 -29.60 -2.96 39.28
N ALA A 616 -28.54 -2.15 39.25
CA ALA A 616 -28.60 -0.71 39.42
C ALA A 616 -27.46 -0.03 38.66
N CYS A 617 -27.73 1.16 38.12
CA CYS A 617 -26.76 2.06 37.53
C CYS A 617 -27.04 3.46 38.08
N ASN A 618 -26.02 4.13 38.60
CA ASN A 618 -26.19 5.42 39.26
C ASN A 618 -25.08 6.41 38.89
N TYR A 619 -25.38 7.70 38.94
CA TYR A 619 -24.35 8.72 38.91
C TYR A 619 -23.49 8.65 40.18
N VAL A 620 -22.19 8.92 40.01
CA VAL A 620 -21.26 9.03 41.14
C VAL A 620 -21.17 10.51 41.53
N GLU A 621 -21.57 10.83 42.78
CA GLU A 621 -21.52 12.20 43.28
C GLU A 621 -20.04 12.68 43.38
N GLY A 622 -19.76 13.83 42.76
CA GLY A 622 -18.40 14.38 42.66
C GLY A 622 -17.48 13.74 41.63
N ALA A 623 -18.05 12.97 40.70
CA ALA A 623 -17.32 12.42 39.50
C ALA A 623 -18.08 12.70 38.24
N ASP A 624 -17.50 13.51 37.35
CA ASP A 624 -18.13 13.89 36.06
C ASP A 624 -18.04 12.82 34.95
N LYS A 625 -17.21 11.80 35.14
CA LYS A 625 -16.92 10.77 34.13
C LYS A 625 -17.44 9.38 34.45
N LEU A 626 -17.85 9.14 35.74
CA LEU A 626 -18.14 7.78 36.20
C LEU A 626 -19.64 7.51 36.32
N LEU A 627 -20.04 6.30 35.93
CA LEU A 627 -21.25 5.61 36.37
C LEU A 627 -20.85 4.48 37.29
N GLN A 628 -21.68 4.24 38.32
CA GLN A 628 -21.56 3.14 39.28
C GLN A 628 -22.58 2.07 38.94
N PHE A 629 -22.14 0.85 38.75
CA PHE A 629 -22.93 -0.33 38.49
C PHE A 629 -23.02 -1.21 39.74
N THR A 630 -24.20 -1.75 39.97
CA THR A 630 -24.41 -2.93 40.82
C THR A 630 -24.77 -4.09 39.90
N LEU A 631 -23.87 -5.08 39.79
CA LEU A 631 -23.94 -6.18 38.82
C LEU A 631 -24.20 -7.51 39.53
N ASP A 632 -25.23 -8.24 39.07
CA ASP A 632 -25.39 -9.65 39.40
C ASP A 632 -24.57 -10.46 38.35
N VAL A 633 -23.57 -11.17 38.82
CA VAL A 633 -22.66 -12.01 38.01
C VAL A 633 -22.81 -13.50 38.34
N GLY A 634 -23.97 -13.88 38.97
CA GLY A 634 -24.23 -15.25 39.40
C GLY A 634 -23.51 -15.66 40.69
N GLU A 635 -23.08 -14.68 41.51
CA GLU A 635 -22.43 -14.88 42.80
C GLU A 635 -23.39 -14.57 43.95
N ASP A 636 -23.06 -14.99 45.18
CA ASP A 636 -23.89 -14.76 46.35
C ASP A 636 -24.17 -13.28 46.67
N LYS A 637 -23.32 -12.38 46.19
CA LYS A 637 -23.44 -10.93 46.35
C LYS A 637 -23.20 -10.21 45.04
N PRO A 638 -24.01 -9.18 44.72
CA PRO A 638 -23.74 -8.31 43.58
C PRO A 638 -22.41 -7.58 43.73
N ARG A 639 -21.73 -7.38 42.61
CA ARG A 639 -20.48 -6.63 42.54
C ARG A 639 -20.71 -5.15 42.25
N ASN A 640 -19.87 -4.32 42.83
CA ASN A 640 -19.83 -2.90 42.56
C ASN A 640 -18.74 -2.59 41.54
N VAL A 641 -19.09 -1.95 40.42
CA VAL A 641 -18.14 -1.64 39.33
C VAL A 641 -18.29 -0.18 38.91
N PHE A 642 -17.18 0.53 38.78
CA PHE A 642 -17.16 1.90 38.27
C PHE A 642 -16.66 1.91 36.81
N SER A 643 -17.38 2.60 35.91
CA SER A 643 -17.01 2.75 34.51
C SER A 643 -17.03 4.21 34.05
N GLY A 644 -16.06 4.61 33.22
CA GLY A 644 -15.86 5.98 32.75
C GLY A 644 -16.75 6.37 31.57
N ILE A 645 -18.02 5.99 31.58
CA ILE A 645 -18.93 6.11 30.44
C ILE A 645 -20.06 7.13 30.61
N ARG A 646 -20.06 7.90 31.69
CA ARG A 646 -21.10 8.90 32.02
C ARG A 646 -21.33 9.92 30.88
N LYS A 647 -20.34 10.20 30.08
CA LYS A 647 -20.48 11.12 28.93
C LYS A 647 -21.37 10.58 27.81
N PHE A 648 -21.52 9.26 27.73
CA PHE A 648 -22.16 8.56 26.64
C PHE A 648 -23.46 7.86 26.98
N TYR A 649 -23.74 7.67 28.29
CA TYR A 649 -24.90 6.95 28.78
C TYR A 649 -25.53 7.61 29.99
N GLU A 650 -26.87 7.68 29.97
CA GLU A 650 -27.68 7.92 31.16
C GLU A 650 -27.89 6.60 31.90
N PRO A 651 -27.96 6.57 33.23
CA PRO A 651 -28.13 5.35 34.02
C PRO A 651 -29.29 4.45 33.58
N GLU A 652 -30.42 5.05 33.21
CA GLU A 652 -31.64 4.38 32.80
C GLU A 652 -31.46 3.56 31.49
N GLN A 653 -30.53 3.93 30.64
CA GLN A 653 -30.26 3.25 29.39
C GLN A 653 -29.55 1.89 29.59
N LEU A 654 -28.89 1.74 30.73
CA LEU A 654 -28.10 0.55 31.08
C LEU A 654 -28.77 -0.31 32.16
N LEU A 655 -29.75 0.24 32.86
CA LEU A 655 -30.51 -0.50 33.85
C LEU A 655 -31.22 -1.70 33.21
N ASP A 656 -31.25 -2.81 33.90
CA ASP A 656 -31.89 -4.07 33.50
C ASP A 656 -31.31 -4.70 32.21
N LYS A 657 -30.12 -4.26 31.78
CA LYS A 657 -29.41 -4.84 30.64
C LYS A 657 -28.46 -5.95 31.08
N LYS A 658 -28.22 -6.91 30.18
CA LYS A 658 -27.16 -7.90 30.32
C LYS A 658 -25.90 -7.39 29.62
N VAL A 659 -24.79 -7.40 30.34
CA VAL A 659 -23.48 -6.90 29.89
C VAL A 659 -22.40 -7.95 30.16
N ILE A 660 -21.21 -7.76 29.56
CA ILE A 660 -20.04 -8.59 29.84
C ILE A 660 -19.23 -7.92 30.94
N CYS A 661 -18.95 -8.67 32.01
CA CYS A 661 -18.08 -8.22 33.11
C CYS A 661 -16.86 -9.13 33.25
N VAL A 662 -15.67 -8.54 33.27
CA VAL A 662 -14.43 -9.23 33.67
C VAL A 662 -14.44 -9.35 35.19
N THR A 663 -14.48 -10.58 35.72
CA THR A 663 -14.78 -10.85 37.13
C THR A 663 -13.57 -11.20 37.98
N ASN A 664 -12.45 -11.61 37.36
CA ASN A 664 -11.23 -11.98 38.08
C ASN A 664 -10.13 -10.91 38.11
N LEU A 665 -10.49 -9.65 37.87
CA LEU A 665 -9.59 -8.52 38.09
C LEU A 665 -9.46 -8.25 39.61
N ALA A 666 -8.25 -7.90 40.05
CA ALA A 666 -8.02 -7.48 41.42
C ALA A 666 -8.88 -6.25 41.80
N PRO A 667 -9.61 -6.24 42.92
CA PRO A 667 -10.43 -5.12 43.34
C PRO A 667 -9.62 -3.83 43.40
N ARG A 668 -10.08 -2.79 42.72
CA ARG A 668 -9.39 -1.50 42.61
C ARG A 668 -10.02 -0.49 43.58
N LYS A 669 -9.24 0.00 44.54
CA LYS A 669 -9.68 1.08 45.43
C LYS A 669 -9.65 2.41 44.67
N MET A 670 -10.79 3.07 44.58
CA MET A 670 -10.97 4.37 43.97
C MET A 670 -11.43 5.40 44.97
N LYS A 671 -11.41 6.69 44.63
CA LYS A 671 -11.89 7.80 45.53
C LYS A 671 -13.33 7.60 46.00
N PHE A 672 -14.17 6.93 45.19
CA PHE A 672 -15.61 6.80 45.40
C PHE A 672 -16.05 5.40 45.85
N GLY A 673 -15.11 4.47 46.04
CA GLY A 673 -15.40 3.10 46.47
C GLY A 673 -14.42 2.08 45.89
N ILE A 674 -14.76 0.81 45.99
CA ILE A 674 -13.99 -0.29 45.42
C ILE A 674 -14.70 -0.76 44.15
N SER A 675 -13.95 -0.85 43.05
CA SER A 675 -14.43 -1.47 41.82
C SER A 675 -13.99 -2.94 41.77
N GLU A 676 -14.95 -3.86 41.64
CA GLU A 676 -14.75 -5.31 41.74
C GLU A 676 -14.86 -6.04 40.39
N GLY A 677 -14.50 -5.35 39.31
CA GLY A 677 -14.54 -5.86 37.97
C GLY A 677 -14.49 -4.75 36.92
N MET A 678 -14.68 -5.12 35.64
CA MET A 678 -14.71 -4.18 34.53
C MET A 678 -15.83 -4.55 33.57
N VAL A 679 -16.72 -3.60 33.24
CA VAL A 679 -17.72 -3.73 32.18
C VAL A 679 -17.05 -3.46 30.83
N LEU A 680 -17.25 -4.36 29.88
CA LEU A 680 -16.67 -4.22 28.54
C LEU A 680 -17.44 -3.21 27.68
N SER A 681 -16.71 -2.38 26.97
CA SER A 681 -17.25 -1.43 26.01
C SER A 681 -16.33 -1.36 24.78
N THR A 682 -16.89 -1.01 23.65
CA THR A 682 -16.19 -0.84 22.37
C THR A 682 -16.29 0.62 21.93
N GLY A 683 -15.34 1.06 21.09
CA GLY A 683 -15.32 2.41 20.53
C GLY A 683 -14.23 3.31 21.13
N ASN A 684 -14.25 4.57 20.71
CA ASN A 684 -13.26 5.55 21.16
C ASN A 684 -13.79 6.31 22.39
N PRO A 685 -13.10 6.26 23.54
CA PRO A 685 -13.53 6.93 24.78
C PRO A 685 -13.62 8.47 24.67
N LYS A 686 -13.10 9.08 23.63
CA LYS A 686 -13.19 10.54 23.41
C LYS A 686 -14.41 10.95 22.59
N THR A 687 -14.87 10.09 21.65
CA THR A 687 -15.92 10.46 20.67
C THR A 687 -17.19 9.63 20.78
N GLN A 688 -17.07 8.32 20.87
CA GLN A 688 -18.22 7.41 20.96
C GLN A 688 -17.79 6.11 21.63
N LEU A 689 -18.52 5.70 22.67
CA LEU A 689 -18.27 4.49 23.42
C LEU A 689 -19.57 3.69 23.53
N THR A 690 -19.53 2.41 23.21
CA THR A 690 -20.70 1.53 23.24
C THR A 690 -20.45 0.40 24.23
N VAL A 691 -21.32 0.25 25.24
CA VAL A 691 -21.30 -0.89 26.17
C VAL A 691 -21.72 -2.14 25.42
N VAL A 692 -20.96 -3.22 25.57
CA VAL A 692 -21.31 -4.52 24.97
C VAL A 692 -22.47 -5.12 25.74
N THR A 693 -23.67 -5.08 25.15
CA THR A 693 -24.89 -5.68 25.71
C THR A 693 -25.16 -7.04 25.10
N LEU A 694 -25.70 -7.94 25.91
CA LEU A 694 -26.03 -9.30 25.51
C LEU A 694 -27.56 -9.48 25.36
N PRO A 695 -28.01 -10.44 24.53
CA PRO A 695 -29.44 -10.78 24.40
C PRO A 695 -30.03 -11.29 25.72
N ASP A 696 -31.35 -11.15 25.89
CA ASP A 696 -32.09 -11.55 27.11
C ASP A 696 -32.05 -13.06 27.40
N ASN A 697 -31.78 -13.89 26.42
CA ASN A 697 -31.66 -15.34 26.56
C ASN A 697 -30.34 -15.83 27.14
N CYS A 698 -29.33 -14.94 27.34
CA CYS A 698 -28.11 -15.32 28.02
C CYS A 698 -28.38 -15.58 29.52
N VAL A 699 -27.72 -16.57 30.10
CA VAL A 699 -27.86 -16.90 31.51
C VAL A 699 -26.87 -16.11 32.33
N ILE A 700 -27.33 -15.48 33.44
CA ILE A 700 -26.49 -14.69 34.35
C ILE A 700 -25.47 -15.63 34.99
N GLY A 701 -24.21 -15.21 35.00
CA GLY A 701 -23.10 -15.96 35.56
C GLY A 701 -22.42 -16.93 34.59
N ASP A 702 -23.00 -17.15 33.42
CA ASP A 702 -22.32 -17.95 32.39
C ASP A 702 -20.98 -17.31 32.01
N VAL A 703 -19.96 -18.15 31.89
CA VAL A 703 -18.62 -17.75 31.47
C VAL A 703 -18.58 -17.67 29.94
N LEU A 704 -18.03 -16.58 29.40
CA LEU A 704 -17.76 -16.46 27.98
C LEU A 704 -16.48 -17.25 27.66
N ALA A 705 -16.56 -18.10 26.63
CA ALA A 705 -15.49 -18.98 26.16
C ALA A 705 -14.89 -18.45 24.85
#